data_492b42eee314a9eefe3939ae62ca85c6
#
_entry.id   492b42eee314a9eefe3939ae62ca85c6
#
_cell.length_a   1.000
_cell.length_b   1.000
_cell.length_c   1.000
_cell.angle_alpha   90.00
_cell.angle_beta   90.00
_cell.angle_gamma   90.00
#
_symmetry.space_group_name_H-M   'P 1'
#
loop_
_entity.id
_entity.type
_entity.pdbx_description
1 polymer ?
#
loop_
_entity_poly.entity_id
_entity_poly.type
_entity_poly.pdbx_seq_one_letter_code
_entity_poly.pdbx_strand_id
1 'polypeptide(L)'
;MDATPPAPDRPTARLVALTAGFAYRTCRLPADGLCLGRDGGQCDLVASGAAVSRRHARIRADAAGRWLIEDLGSTNGVFVNGRRIDGAVALADGDTIGLGTAAGQLRLQLGETTASGPTLLPPQAAWVIGRADDCDLALPSEPTVSSRHALLRARGQGLRIVDHASLNGTWVNGRSVRDCPLGPGDTVTIGPCRFRFALDPDGSLRVQRLASGQGVRLECVGLGRDSDRGRPLLDDLTLAVTPGEFVGILGPSGAGKTSLLQALVGVTRPHRGAVLVNGAPLATARAMLRNDIGYVPQDDILHPELTVARSLAYTALLRLPPDLGDERRAALVDTTIETLGLQAVRDQPIHQLSGGQRKRVSIGAELLVRPGVLFLDEPTAGLDPGVEERLMRHFRSMADHGTTVVLTTHLLASLALFDKVALLARGRLVYFGPPAEAPSFFGCATMARVFDLLGDEPLPAGRGEATVAGWAERYRCSSLGTAQVFDRLSAEARRLAAPDEGAPTLVPTRPGGIAARLAALRGFVPAPGRLATAICSWSVLSRRHLRIRLGAPKRLLLFLLIPTVLALVTLSQPISGPPDGAAVRAGQEQLRAQVARGGPALEVQLKSLLSPAGSWDQRSAADLVWALRHEGPAHLPVPLSVLLMVVMTAVFSGTLISCLEISTERSIYRRERLSHLAIAPYLAAKLPFCLGMTALQCLLFLLLCWLHPALGRLPLLPVWPTMVAVAWCAVAIGLCLSAADPAGGRFSVLLAIVAVLPQLILSGGLGPDFYAGLRPAVRLAADLLPARHGLEMVCTALFAGLEGEGVRWIPGLVRGVIGFDFGRAVYYSGACTLFVQSLLWLLLCAWFLKRQDAR
;
A
#
# COMPACT_ATOMS: atom_id res chain seq x y z
N MET A 1 -22.28 -56.85 16.05
CA MET A 1 -21.85 -56.32 14.76
C MET A 1 -20.60 -55.49 15.05
N ASP A 2 -19.47 -56.08 14.68
CA ASP A 2 -18.12 -55.69 15.09
C ASP A 2 -17.77 -54.24 14.64
N ALA A 3 -17.49 -53.39 15.61
CA ALA A 3 -16.83 -52.11 15.40
C ALA A 3 -15.34 -52.41 15.19
N THR A 4 -14.88 -52.26 13.97
CA THR A 4 -13.45 -52.27 13.63
C THR A 4 -12.76 -51.16 14.46
N PRO A 5 -11.67 -51.46 15.18
CA PRO A 5 -10.98 -50.45 15.97
C PRO A 5 -10.43 -49.34 15.01
N PRO A 6 -10.42 -48.08 15.47
CA PRO A 6 -9.85 -46.98 14.65
C PRO A 6 -8.39 -47.32 14.35
N ALA A 7 -8.01 -47.10 13.07
CA ALA A 7 -6.63 -47.31 12.62
C ALA A 7 -5.68 -46.48 13.50
N PRO A 8 -4.52 -47.04 13.89
CA PRO A 8 -3.58 -46.28 14.75
C PRO A 8 -3.21 -44.96 14.10
N ASP A 9 -3.17 -43.88 14.88
CA ASP A 9 -2.69 -42.57 14.48
C ASP A 9 -1.35 -42.69 13.77
N ARG A 10 -1.38 -42.59 12.43
CA ARG A 10 -0.16 -42.65 11.62
C ARG A 10 0.63 -41.37 11.89
N PRO A 11 1.97 -41.47 12.11
CA PRO A 11 2.78 -40.27 12.30
C PRO A 11 2.65 -39.34 11.10
N THR A 12 2.28 -38.11 11.34
CA THR A 12 2.22 -37.07 10.31
C THR A 12 3.63 -36.82 9.76
N ALA A 13 3.87 -37.13 8.48
CA ALA A 13 5.15 -36.91 7.84
C ALA A 13 5.06 -35.66 6.91
N ARG A 14 6.17 -34.93 6.82
CA ARG A 14 6.29 -33.73 5.99
C ARG A 14 7.62 -33.71 5.22
N LEU A 15 7.63 -33.14 4.03
CA LEU A 15 8.85 -32.78 3.29
C LEU A 15 9.13 -31.30 3.48
N VAL A 16 10.37 -30.96 3.76
CA VAL A 16 10.83 -29.57 3.92
C VAL A 16 11.80 -29.22 2.79
N ALA A 17 11.51 -28.19 2.02
CA ALA A 17 12.42 -27.71 0.97
C ALA A 17 13.66 -27.05 1.58
N LEU A 18 14.84 -27.54 1.19
CA LEU A 18 16.14 -27.03 1.62
C LEU A 18 16.70 -26.00 0.60
N THR A 19 16.23 -26.06 -0.65
CA THR A 19 16.68 -25.18 -1.74
C THR A 19 15.54 -24.39 -2.35
N ALA A 20 15.85 -23.29 -3.02
CA ALA A 20 14.90 -22.59 -3.88
C ALA A 20 14.57 -23.46 -5.11
N GLY A 21 13.31 -23.43 -5.55
CA GLY A 21 12.90 -24.21 -6.74
C GLY A 21 11.70 -25.12 -6.51
N PHE A 22 11.19 -25.16 -5.28
CA PHE A 22 9.91 -25.81 -4.99
C PHE A 22 8.79 -24.78 -4.82
N ALA A 23 7.61 -25.12 -5.31
CA ALA A 23 6.44 -24.25 -5.21
C ALA A 23 6.08 -23.94 -3.74
N TYR A 24 6.37 -24.88 -2.84
CA TYR A 24 6.06 -24.79 -1.42
C TYR A 24 7.27 -25.12 -0.53
N ARG A 25 7.30 -24.54 0.66
CA ARG A 25 8.38 -24.77 1.65
C ARG A 25 8.31 -26.12 2.34
N THR A 26 7.09 -26.60 2.64
CA THR A 26 6.82 -27.92 3.20
C THR A 26 5.63 -28.53 2.50
N CYS A 27 5.63 -29.85 2.50
CA CYS A 27 4.54 -30.64 1.97
C CYS A 27 4.20 -31.72 2.99
N ARG A 28 2.94 -31.79 3.43
CA ARG A 28 2.47 -32.94 4.22
C ARG A 28 2.37 -34.14 3.28
N LEU A 29 2.89 -35.28 3.74
CA LEU A 29 2.77 -36.53 2.99
C LEU A 29 1.37 -37.11 3.19
N PRO A 30 0.54 -37.17 2.14
CA PRO A 30 -0.78 -37.78 2.23
C PRO A 30 -0.66 -39.31 2.32
N ALA A 31 -1.65 -39.97 2.91
CA ALA A 31 -1.65 -41.42 3.09
C ALA A 31 -1.51 -42.20 1.76
N ASP A 32 -1.99 -41.63 0.67
CA ASP A 32 -2.02 -42.24 -0.67
C ASP A 32 -0.68 -42.06 -1.42
N GLY A 33 0.26 -41.33 -0.81
CA GLY A 33 1.55 -41.02 -1.40
C GLY A 33 1.58 -39.68 -2.14
N LEU A 34 2.79 -39.26 -2.55
CA LEU A 34 3.07 -37.96 -3.15
C LEU A 34 3.94 -38.14 -4.38
N CYS A 35 3.54 -37.56 -5.51
CA CYS A 35 4.36 -37.50 -6.73
C CYS A 35 5.17 -36.21 -6.78
N LEU A 36 6.48 -36.33 -7.06
CA LEU A 36 7.43 -35.23 -7.17
C LEU A 36 7.87 -35.09 -8.62
N GLY A 37 7.92 -33.87 -9.16
CA GLY A 37 8.39 -33.64 -10.51
C GLY A 37 8.17 -32.20 -10.97
N ARG A 38 8.42 -31.94 -12.28
CA ARG A 38 8.34 -30.61 -12.88
C ARG A 38 6.95 -30.26 -13.42
N ASP A 39 6.09 -31.26 -13.64
CA ASP A 39 4.76 -31.07 -14.24
C ASP A 39 3.69 -30.86 -13.16
N GLY A 40 3.22 -29.63 -13.01
CA GLY A 40 2.20 -29.28 -12.03
C GLY A 40 0.81 -29.87 -12.31
N GLY A 41 0.57 -30.45 -13.49
CA GLY A 41 -0.69 -31.18 -13.79
C GLY A 41 -0.64 -32.66 -13.40
N GLN A 42 0.55 -33.20 -13.13
CA GLN A 42 0.75 -34.64 -12.84
C GLN A 42 1.49 -34.91 -11.52
N CYS A 43 2.01 -33.87 -10.87
CA CYS A 43 2.76 -33.99 -9.62
C CYS A 43 2.15 -33.12 -8.52
N ASP A 44 2.15 -33.66 -7.31
CA ASP A 44 1.64 -33.01 -6.13
C ASP A 44 2.62 -31.95 -5.58
N LEU A 45 3.93 -32.22 -5.71
CA LEU A 45 4.98 -31.28 -5.36
C LEU A 45 5.82 -30.95 -6.61
N VAL A 46 5.67 -29.69 -7.04
CA VAL A 46 6.35 -29.19 -8.24
C VAL A 46 7.73 -28.66 -7.87
N ALA A 47 8.76 -29.22 -8.56
CA ALA A 47 10.14 -28.77 -8.45
C ALA A 47 10.56 -28.09 -9.75
N SER A 48 10.90 -26.81 -9.72
CA SER A 48 11.42 -26.06 -10.86
C SER A 48 12.92 -26.33 -11.04
N GLY A 49 13.30 -26.91 -12.16
CA GLY A 49 14.70 -27.17 -12.51
C GLY A 49 14.85 -28.02 -13.78
N ALA A 50 15.80 -27.67 -14.64
CA ALA A 50 16.06 -28.44 -15.87
C ALA A 50 16.49 -29.89 -15.60
N ALA A 51 17.04 -30.19 -14.44
CA ALA A 51 17.46 -31.51 -14.01
C ALA A 51 16.30 -32.41 -13.53
N VAL A 52 15.10 -31.83 -13.27
CA VAL A 52 13.95 -32.57 -12.76
C VAL A 52 13.03 -33.01 -13.90
N SER A 53 12.72 -34.30 -13.98
CA SER A 53 11.80 -34.86 -14.96
C SER A 53 10.36 -34.46 -14.68
N ARG A 54 9.45 -34.54 -15.69
CA ARG A 54 8.04 -34.21 -15.55
C ARG A 54 7.38 -34.95 -14.38
N ARG A 55 7.56 -36.28 -14.31
CA ARG A 55 7.35 -37.11 -13.12
C ARG A 55 8.70 -37.67 -12.73
N HIS A 56 9.20 -37.37 -11.55
CA HIS A 56 10.56 -37.67 -11.16
C HIS A 56 10.64 -38.78 -10.10
N ALA A 57 9.93 -38.63 -9.00
CA ALA A 57 9.92 -39.56 -7.91
C ALA A 57 8.52 -39.72 -7.32
N ARG A 58 8.30 -40.79 -6.56
CA ARG A 58 7.08 -41.00 -5.79
C ARG A 58 7.43 -41.39 -4.34
N ILE A 59 6.77 -40.76 -3.39
CA ILE A 59 6.84 -41.13 -1.98
C ILE A 59 5.52 -41.79 -1.60
N ARG A 60 5.52 -42.94 -0.94
CA ARG A 60 4.35 -43.65 -0.48
C ARG A 60 4.63 -44.36 0.83
N ALA A 61 3.58 -44.61 1.64
CA ALA A 61 3.70 -45.44 2.80
C ALA A 61 3.62 -46.94 2.39
N ASP A 62 4.42 -47.79 3.04
CA ASP A 62 4.28 -49.25 2.93
C ASP A 62 3.17 -49.76 3.91
N ALA A 63 2.92 -51.07 3.82
CA ALA A 63 1.91 -51.71 4.70
C ALA A 63 2.26 -51.64 6.20
N ALA A 64 3.52 -51.41 6.55
CA ALA A 64 4.01 -51.22 7.90
C ALA A 64 4.02 -49.71 8.34
N GLY A 65 3.54 -48.79 7.49
CA GLY A 65 3.50 -47.38 7.78
C GLY A 65 4.82 -46.63 7.59
N ARG A 66 5.85 -47.29 7.00
CA ARG A 66 7.14 -46.64 6.70
C ARG A 66 7.06 -45.94 5.37
N TRP A 67 7.68 -44.79 5.28
CA TRP A 67 7.73 -43.99 4.03
C TRP A 67 8.82 -44.53 3.11
N LEU A 68 8.45 -44.83 1.87
CA LEU A 68 9.34 -45.26 0.79
C LEU A 68 9.39 -44.24 -0.31
N ILE A 69 10.58 -43.98 -0.87
CA ILE A 69 10.76 -43.19 -2.09
C ILE A 69 11.20 -44.11 -3.22
N GLU A 70 10.62 -43.91 -4.40
CA GLU A 70 10.99 -44.63 -5.64
C GLU A 70 11.23 -43.63 -6.80
N ASP A 71 12.18 -43.96 -7.67
CA ASP A 71 12.44 -43.23 -8.92
C ASP A 71 11.42 -43.65 -9.99
N LEU A 72 10.71 -42.74 -10.59
CA LEU A 72 9.74 -43.00 -11.65
C LEU A 72 10.35 -43.06 -13.05
N GLY A 73 11.62 -43.45 -13.17
CA GLY A 73 12.36 -43.46 -14.42
C GLY A 73 12.88 -42.05 -14.79
N SER A 74 13.36 -41.32 -13.82
CA SER A 74 13.87 -39.97 -14.04
C SER A 74 15.18 -39.97 -14.84
N THR A 75 15.41 -38.94 -15.64
CA THR A 75 16.60 -38.81 -16.49
C THR A 75 17.90 -38.73 -15.67
N ASN A 76 17.86 -37.99 -14.58
CA ASN A 76 19.06 -37.68 -13.76
C ASN A 76 19.10 -38.43 -12.41
N GLY A 77 18.10 -39.24 -12.09
CA GLY A 77 18.06 -40.08 -10.91
C GLY A 77 17.59 -39.37 -9.63
N VAL A 78 17.17 -40.16 -8.65
CA VAL A 78 16.80 -39.75 -7.30
C VAL A 78 17.94 -40.11 -6.36
N PHE A 79 18.22 -39.23 -5.40
CA PHE A 79 19.28 -39.38 -4.43
C PHE A 79 18.72 -39.30 -3.00
N VAL A 80 19.12 -40.19 -2.12
CA VAL A 80 18.82 -40.13 -0.69
C VAL A 80 20.17 -40.00 0.05
N ASN A 81 20.31 -38.98 0.86
CA ASN A 81 21.55 -38.62 1.58
C ASN A 81 22.79 -38.61 0.65
N GLY A 82 22.61 -38.07 -0.55
CA GLY A 82 23.65 -37.94 -1.57
C GLY A 82 23.98 -39.25 -2.36
N ARG A 83 23.33 -40.36 -2.07
CA ARG A 83 23.48 -41.63 -2.79
C ARG A 83 22.33 -41.86 -3.75
N ARG A 84 22.62 -42.17 -5.00
CA ARG A 84 21.60 -42.51 -6.00
C ARG A 84 20.88 -43.79 -5.60
N ILE A 85 19.55 -43.81 -5.75
CA ILE A 85 18.76 -45.02 -5.51
C ILE A 85 18.45 -45.74 -6.80
N ASP A 86 18.49 -47.10 -6.79
CA ASP A 86 18.18 -47.97 -7.90
C ASP A 86 16.82 -48.69 -7.76
N GLY A 87 16.07 -48.38 -6.71
CA GLY A 87 14.75 -48.95 -6.37
C GLY A 87 14.06 -48.18 -5.27
N ALA A 88 12.99 -48.78 -4.71
CA ALA A 88 12.30 -48.16 -3.60
C ALA A 88 13.14 -48.23 -2.30
N VAL A 89 13.41 -47.09 -1.70
CA VAL A 89 14.22 -46.96 -0.45
C VAL A 89 13.38 -46.42 0.69
N ALA A 90 13.49 -47.01 1.87
CA ALA A 90 12.84 -46.53 3.06
C ALA A 90 13.50 -45.24 3.57
N LEU A 91 12.67 -44.25 3.87
CA LEU A 91 13.10 -42.96 4.37
C LEU A 91 12.96 -42.93 5.91
N ALA A 92 14.00 -42.40 6.55
CA ALA A 92 14.03 -42.10 7.99
C ALA A 92 13.83 -40.60 8.24
N ASP A 93 13.54 -40.26 9.50
CA ASP A 93 13.46 -38.84 9.92
C ASP A 93 14.80 -38.13 9.70
N GLY A 94 14.75 -36.95 9.09
CA GLY A 94 15.94 -36.18 8.76
C GLY A 94 16.62 -36.52 7.42
N ASP A 95 16.20 -37.56 6.72
CA ASP A 95 16.77 -37.92 5.42
C ASP A 95 16.62 -36.80 4.38
N THR A 96 17.69 -36.60 3.61
CA THR A 96 17.71 -35.60 2.53
C THR A 96 17.49 -36.25 1.17
N ILE A 97 16.62 -35.66 0.37
CA ILE A 97 16.23 -36.16 -0.95
C ILE A 97 16.71 -35.14 -2.00
N GLY A 98 17.42 -35.65 -3.02
CA GLY A 98 17.83 -34.88 -4.19
C GLY A 98 17.12 -35.39 -5.45
N LEU A 99 16.55 -34.48 -6.23
CA LEU A 99 15.92 -34.78 -7.51
C LEU A 99 16.81 -34.32 -8.65
N GLY A 100 17.44 -35.27 -9.33
CA GLY A 100 18.36 -34.99 -10.44
C GLY A 100 19.73 -34.43 -10.02
N THR A 101 20.04 -34.39 -8.72
CA THR A 101 21.30 -33.95 -8.15
C THR A 101 21.58 -34.66 -6.82
N ALA A 102 22.84 -34.93 -6.53
CA ALA A 102 23.27 -35.52 -5.29
C ALA A 102 23.11 -34.57 -4.09
N ALA A 103 23.02 -33.25 -4.30
CA ALA A 103 22.72 -32.27 -3.26
C ALA A 103 21.29 -32.46 -2.75
N GLY A 104 21.10 -32.59 -1.45
CA GLY A 104 19.79 -32.73 -0.83
C GLY A 104 18.96 -31.49 -1.02
N GLN A 105 17.82 -31.62 -1.68
CA GLN A 105 16.90 -30.51 -1.98
C GLN A 105 15.68 -30.50 -1.05
N LEU A 106 15.31 -31.68 -0.53
CA LEU A 106 14.19 -31.87 0.39
C LEU A 106 14.67 -32.64 1.62
N ARG A 107 14.01 -32.43 2.75
CA ARG A 107 14.24 -33.23 3.98
C ARG A 107 12.92 -33.82 4.45
N LEU A 108 12.93 -35.11 4.80
CA LEU A 108 11.79 -35.76 5.45
C LEU A 108 11.75 -35.37 6.93
N GLN A 109 10.56 -35.09 7.45
CA GLN A 109 10.27 -34.92 8.87
C GLN A 109 9.11 -35.83 9.27
N LEU A 110 9.31 -36.71 10.27
CA LEU A 110 8.32 -37.59 10.80
C LEU A 110 7.78 -37.03 12.13
N GLY A 111 6.45 -36.94 12.27
CA GLY A 111 5.77 -36.46 13.48
C GLY A 111 5.63 -34.91 13.57
N GLU A 112 4.92 -34.47 14.61
CA GLU A 112 4.90 -33.07 15.03
C GLU A 112 6.19 -32.74 15.81
N THR A 113 7.34 -32.92 15.19
CA THR A 113 8.59 -32.65 15.89
C THR A 113 8.76 -31.15 16.06
N THR A 114 8.55 -30.71 17.26
CA THR A 114 9.15 -29.49 17.77
C THR A 114 10.66 -29.59 17.63
N ALA A 115 11.22 -28.80 16.72
CA ALA A 115 12.63 -28.58 16.50
C ALA A 115 13.41 -29.69 15.74
N SER A 116 13.91 -29.35 14.56
CA SER A 116 15.17 -29.88 14.06
C SER A 116 16.18 -29.81 15.20
N GLY A 117 16.95 -30.89 15.46
CA GLY A 117 18.02 -30.82 16.46
C GLY A 117 18.87 -29.56 16.27
N PRO A 118 19.49 -29.02 17.32
CA PRO A 118 20.26 -27.79 17.21
C PRO A 118 21.38 -27.96 16.17
N THR A 119 21.39 -27.06 15.20
CA THR A 119 22.50 -26.95 14.24
C THR A 119 23.67 -26.30 14.99
N LEU A 120 24.82 -26.96 15.01
CA LEU A 120 26.05 -26.39 15.56
C LEU A 120 26.86 -25.75 14.44
N LEU A 121 27.15 -24.49 14.61
CA LEU A 121 28.05 -23.74 13.70
C LEU A 121 29.44 -23.63 14.39
N PRO A 122 30.54 -23.71 13.61
CA PRO A 122 31.88 -23.68 14.16
C PRO A 122 32.16 -22.38 14.93
N PRO A 123 33.12 -22.37 15.87
CA PRO A 123 33.49 -21.20 16.62
C PRO A 123 33.99 -20.08 15.70
N GLN A 124 33.40 -18.90 15.79
CA GLN A 124 33.76 -17.71 15.03
C GLN A 124 33.47 -16.44 15.85
N ALA A 125 34.08 -15.34 15.50
CA ALA A 125 33.77 -14.04 16.10
C ALA A 125 32.41 -13.48 15.69
N ALA A 126 31.93 -13.90 14.49
CA ALA A 126 30.65 -13.49 13.95
C ALA A 126 30.15 -14.49 12.90
N TRP A 127 28.83 -14.66 12.83
CA TRP A 127 28.11 -15.50 11.85
C TRP A 127 27.16 -14.66 11.03
N VAL A 128 27.19 -14.82 9.71
CA VAL A 128 26.28 -14.15 8.77
C VAL A 128 25.04 -15.02 8.57
N ILE A 129 23.88 -14.42 8.73
CA ILE A 129 22.57 -15.06 8.49
C ILE A 129 21.94 -14.40 7.26
N GLY A 130 21.53 -15.17 6.28
CA GLY A 130 20.92 -14.64 5.07
C GLY A 130 20.48 -15.69 4.07
N ARG A 131 20.03 -15.23 2.92
CA ARG A 131 19.53 -16.10 1.84
C ARG A 131 20.67 -16.63 0.95
N ALA A 132 21.80 -15.96 0.90
CA ALA A 132 22.92 -16.35 0.06
C ALA A 132 23.55 -17.66 0.57
N ASP A 133 24.02 -18.49 -0.36
CA ASP A 133 24.59 -19.80 -0.02
C ASP A 133 25.94 -19.69 0.70
N ASP A 134 26.59 -18.53 0.63
CA ASP A 134 27.84 -18.20 1.34
C ASP A 134 27.64 -17.71 2.78
N CYS A 135 26.40 -17.68 3.28
CA CYS A 135 26.09 -17.36 4.67
C CYS A 135 26.33 -18.55 5.59
N ASP A 136 26.84 -18.30 6.81
CA ASP A 136 27.05 -19.33 7.83
C ASP A 136 25.73 -20.04 8.23
N LEU A 137 24.63 -19.27 8.26
CA LEU A 137 23.27 -19.77 8.35
C LEU A 137 22.51 -19.39 7.10
N ALA A 138 22.61 -20.23 6.05
CA ALA A 138 21.96 -19.99 4.77
C ALA A 138 20.45 -20.35 4.81
N LEU A 139 19.62 -19.48 4.24
CA LEU A 139 18.15 -19.62 4.13
C LEU A 139 17.71 -19.46 2.66
N PRO A 140 18.20 -20.29 1.72
CA PRO A 140 18.03 -20.05 0.28
C PRO A 140 16.59 -20.19 -0.21
N SER A 141 15.74 -20.93 0.52
CA SER A 141 14.31 -21.12 0.20
C SER A 141 13.42 -19.92 0.56
N GLU A 142 13.99 -18.90 1.23
CA GLU A 142 13.21 -17.80 1.82
C GLU A 142 13.33 -16.53 0.99
N PRO A 143 12.43 -16.29 0.02
CA PRO A 143 12.54 -15.14 -0.90
C PRO A 143 12.41 -13.78 -0.18
N THR A 144 11.83 -13.75 1.01
CA THR A 144 11.65 -12.54 1.82
C THR A 144 12.85 -12.22 2.72
N VAL A 145 13.86 -13.10 2.78
CA VAL A 145 15.11 -12.89 3.51
C VAL A 145 16.13 -12.24 2.58
N SER A 146 16.83 -11.17 3.01
CA SER A 146 17.90 -10.53 2.25
C SER A 146 19.10 -11.48 2.07
N SER A 147 19.93 -11.28 1.04
CA SER A 147 21.11 -12.15 0.77
C SER A 147 22.01 -12.23 1.97
N ARG A 148 22.30 -11.10 2.61
CA ARG A 148 22.92 -11.00 3.94
C ARG A 148 21.97 -10.20 4.81
N HIS A 149 21.27 -10.90 5.73
CA HIS A 149 20.16 -10.30 6.47
C HIS A 149 20.58 -9.75 7.83
N ALA A 150 21.29 -10.55 8.60
CA ALA A 150 21.75 -10.20 9.94
C ALA A 150 23.13 -10.78 10.21
N LEU A 151 23.83 -10.14 11.15
CA LEU A 151 25.12 -10.59 11.65
C LEU A 151 24.99 -10.88 13.15
N LEU A 152 25.31 -12.09 13.54
CA LEU A 152 25.38 -12.50 14.95
C LEU A 152 26.85 -12.44 15.40
N ARG A 153 27.15 -11.68 16.46
CA ARG A 153 28.49 -11.48 17.01
C ARG A 153 28.62 -12.06 18.38
N ALA A 154 29.68 -12.80 18.61
CA ALA A 154 30.11 -13.19 19.97
C ALA A 154 30.84 -12.00 20.65
N ARG A 155 30.50 -11.71 21.91
CA ARG A 155 31.20 -10.72 22.75
C ARG A 155 31.31 -11.26 24.15
N GLY A 156 32.51 -11.81 24.46
CA GLY A 156 32.71 -12.57 25.68
C GLY A 156 31.84 -13.82 25.70
N GLN A 157 31.08 -14.05 26.76
CA GLN A 157 30.08 -15.14 26.82
C GLN A 157 28.67 -14.75 26.29
N GLY A 158 28.53 -13.54 25.74
CA GLY A 158 27.25 -13.04 25.25
C GLY A 158 27.18 -13.01 23.72
N LEU A 159 25.93 -13.10 23.20
CA LEU A 159 25.63 -12.94 21.78
C LEU A 159 25.00 -11.57 21.52
N ARG A 160 25.26 -11.01 20.34
CA ARG A 160 24.66 -9.76 19.89
C ARG A 160 24.24 -9.90 18.43
N ILE A 161 23.01 -9.54 18.12
CA ILE A 161 22.50 -9.55 16.75
C ILE A 161 22.44 -8.14 16.17
N VAL A 162 22.94 -8.00 14.94
CA VAL A 162 22.98 -6.74 14.18
C VAL A 162 22.25 -6.93 12.85
N ASP A 163 21.22 -6.14 12.59
CA ASP A 163 20.51 -6.12 11.30
C ASP A 163 21.39 -5.50 10.21
N HIS A 164 21.58 -6.19 9.09
CA HIS A 164 22.42 -5.74 7.98
C HIS A 164 21.61 -4.94 6.95
N ALA A 165 20.87 -3.92 7.39
CA ALA A 165 19.97 -3.11 6.57
C ALA A 165 18.97 -3.95 5.76
N SER A 166 18.47 -5.02 6.36
CA SER A 166 17.53 -5.93 5.70
C SER A 166 16.20 -5.26 5.34
N LEU A 167 15.56 -5.71 4.26
CA LEU A 167 14.28 -5.14 3.81
C LEU A 167 13.18 -5.34 4.88
N ASN A 168 13.10 -6.54 5.44
CA ASN A 168 12.02 -6.94 6.34
C ASN A 168 12.37 -6.77 7.82
N GLY A 169 13.62 -6.41 8.12
CA GLY A 169 14.11 -6.18 9.48
C GLY A 169 14.36 -7.47 10.26
N THR A 170 15.20 -7.36 11.28
CA THR A 170 15.47 -8.39 12.28
C THR A 170 14.66 -8.07 13.54
N TRP A 171 14.08 -9.10 14.17
CA TRP A 171 13.18 -8.93 15.30
C TRP A 171 13.65 -9.80 16.48
N VAL A 172 13.66 -9.24 17.67
CA VAL A 172 13.94 -9.98 18.93
C VAL A 172 12.73 -9.84 19.84
N ASN A 173 12.13 -10.96 20.23
CA ASN A 173 10.91 -11.03 21.06
C ASN A 173 9.79 -10.12 20.55
N GLY A 174 9.60 -10.09 19.22
CA GLY A 174 8.57 -9.26 18.57
C GLY A 174 8.91 -7.77 18.43
N ARG A 175 10.10 -7.32 18.85
CA ARG A 175 10.57 -5.92 18.69
C ARG A 175 11.59 -5.83 17.56
N SER A 176 11.42 -4.88 16.64
CA SER A 176 12.39 -4.63 15.58
C SER A 176 13.66 -4.05 16.18
N VAL A 177 14.80 -4.67 15.84
CA VAL A 177 16.11 -4.31 16.35
C VAL A 177 17.07 -3.99 15.20
N ARG A 178 18.02 -3.08 15.45
CA ARG A 178 19.16 -2.86 14.55
C ARG A 178 20.42 -3.47 15.12
N ASP A 179 20.56 -3.41 16.43
CA ASP A 179 21.67 -3.91 17.19
C ASP A 179 21.17 -4.19 18.60
N CYS A 180 21.19 -5.47 19.02
CA CYS A 180 20.60 -5.90 20.29
C CYS A 180 21.41 -7.04 20.90
N PRO A 181 21.74 -6.96 22.19
CA PRO A 181 22.25 -8.11 22.91
C PRO A 181 21.16 -9.18 23.01
N LEU A 182 21.53 -10.44 22.90
CA LEU A 182 20.63 -11.59 23.05
C LEU A 182 20.83 -12.23 24.42
N GLY A 183 19.73 -12.35 25.16
CA GLY A 183 19.65 -13.12 26.42
C GLY A 183 19.33 -14.59 26.19
N PRO A 184 19.58 -15.44 27.20
CA PRO A 184 19.14 -16.84 27.15
C PRO A 184 17.62 -16.94 26.92
N GLY A 185 17.23 -17.71 25.90
CA GLY A 185 15.81 -17.94 25.57
C GLY A 185 15.19 -16.91 24.65
N ASP A 186 15.89 -15.82 24.28
CA ASP A 186 15.40 -14.83 23.33
C ASP A 186 15.07 -15.47 21.97
N THR A 187 13.94 -15.05 21.40
CA THR A 187 13.50 -15.52 20.09
C THR A 187 13.85 -14.46 19.04
N VAL A 188 14.70 -14.82 18.08
CA VAL A 188 15.05 -14.00 16.92
C VAL A 188 14.20 -14.41 15.74
N THR A 189 13.57 -13.43 15.08
CA THR A 189 12.78 -13.66 13.86
C THR A 189 13.44 -12.96 12.69
N ILE A 190 13.70 -13.73 11.61
CA ILE A 190 14.31 -13.29 10.34
C ILE A 190 13.43 -13.78 9.20
N GLY A 191 12.72 -12.86 8.53
CA GLY A 191 11.65 -13.24 7.62
C GLY A 191 10.64 -14.15 8.34
N PRO A 192 10.25 -15.30 7.77
CA PRO A 192 9.30 -16.23 8.40
C PRO A 192 9.98 -17.19 9.40
N CYS A 193 11.31 -17.16 9.51
CA CYS A 193 12.06 -18.08 10.35
C CYS A 193 12.24 -17.55 11.77
N ARG A 194 12.10 -18.43 12.76
CA ARG A 194 12.34 -18.13 14.17
C ARG A 194 13.47 -18.97 14.71
N PHE A 195 14.38 -18.35 15.45
CA PHE A 195 15.57 -18.98 15.98
C PHE A 195 15.74 -18.66 17.47
N ARG A 196 16.34 -19.60 18.21
CA ARG A 196 17.05 -19.35 19.47
C ARG A 196 18.51 -19.64 19.25
N PHE A 197 19.34 -18.76 19.75
CA PHE A 197 20.80 -18.88 19.66
C PHE A 197 21.36 -19.05 21.07
N ALA A 198 22.32 -19.95 21.20
CA ALA A 198 23.11 -20.12 22.41
C ALA A 198 24.58 -20.32 22.03
N LEU A 199 25.47 -19.72 22.81
CA LEU A 199 26.91 -19.92 22.65
C LEU A 199 27.34 -21.04 23.59
N ASP A 200 27.93 -22.09 23.06
CA ASP A 200 28.48 -23.18 23.84
C ASP A 200 29.85 -22.80 24.44
N PRO A 201 30.32 -23.46 25.50
CA PRO A 201 31.59 -23.16 26.17
C PRO A 201 32.83 -23.28 25.26
N ASP A 202 32.76 -24.09 24.21
CA ASP A 202 33.81 -24.26 23.18
C ASP A 202 33.80 -23.13 22.11
N GLY A 203 32.89 -22.15 22.24
CA GLY A 203 32.70 -21.07 21.27
C GLY A 203 31.89 -21.42 20.05
N SER A 204 31.36 -22.65 19.94
CA SER A 204 30.43 -23.00 18.86
C SER A 204 29.05 -22.37 19.08
N LEU A 205 28.39 -22.02 17.99
CA LEU A 205 27.03 -21.44 18.02
C LEU A 205 25.98 -22.51 17.86
N ARG A 206 25.20 -22.72 18.90
CA ARG A 206 24.01 -23.59 18.84
C ARG A 206 22.83 -22.81 18.31
N VAL A 207 22.35 -23.21 17.14
CA VAL A 207 21.20 -22.65 16.47
C VAL A 207 20.03 -23.59 16.60
N GLN A 208 19.06 -23.22 17.39
CA GLN A 208 17.81 -23.91 17.47
C GLN A 208 16.78 -23.20 16.57
N ARG A 209 16.45 -23.78 15.42
CA ARG A 209 15.30 -23.29 14.64
C ARG A 209 14.05 -23.72 15.39
N LEU A 210 13.32 -22.73 15.89
CA LEU A 210 12.02 -23.01 16.50
C LEU A 210 11.13 -23.51 15.37
N ALA A 211 10.47 -24.62 15.59
CA ALA A 211 9.54 -25.16 14.61
C ALA A 211 8.54 -24.06 14.24
N SER A 212 8.82 -23.39 13.15
CA SER A 212 7.78 -22.73 12.43
C SER A 212 7.09 -23.87 11.67
N GLY A 213 6.08 -24.46 12.30
CA GLY A 213 4.98 -24.90 11.45
C GLY A 213 4.74 -23.72 10.54
N GLN A 214 4.85 -23.91 9.25
CA GLN A 214 4.88 -22.78 8.28
C GLN A 214 3.59 -21.97 8.24
N GLY A 215 2.57 -22.35 9.00
CA GLY A 215 1.36 -21.62 9.25
C GLY A 215 1.48 -20.70 10.45
N VAL A 216 0.68 -19.69 10.43
CA VAL A 216 0.51 -18.71 11.50
C VAL A 216 -0.64 -19.19 12.39
N ARG A 217 -0.42 -19.26 13.72
CA ARG A 217 -1.50 -19.45 14.68
C ARG A 217 -2.28 -18.16 14.83
N LEU A 218 -3.60 -18.25 14.70
CA LEU A 218 -4.51 -17.12 14.85
C LEU A 218 -5.48 -17.40 16.01
N GLU A 219 -5.62 -16.45 16.91
CA GLU A 219 -6.53 -16.53 18.02
C GLU A 219 -7.29 -15.22 18.15
N CYS A 220 -8.57 -15.28 18.43
CA CYS A 220 -9.31 -14.12 18.88
C CYS A 220 -10.07 -14.46 20.15
N VAL A 221 -10.16 -13.51 21.05
CA VAL A 221 -10.76 -13.68 22.38
C VAL A 221 -11.72 -12.53 22.63
N GLY A 222 -13.01 -12.86 22.87
CA GLY A 222 -14.05 -11.91 23.21
C GLY A 222 -14.25 -10.80 22.19
N LEU A 223 -14.07 -11.13 20.88
CA LEU A 223 -14.05 -10.14 19.82
C LEU A 223 -15.41 -9.52 19.61
N GLY A 224 -15.52 -8.19 19.83
CA GLY A 224 -16.72 -7.41 19.58
C GLY A 224 -16.47 -6.21 18.70
N ARG A 225 -17.40 -5.94 17.78
CA ARG A 225 -17.37 -4.79 16.88
C ARG A 225 -18.76 -4.29 16.56
N ASP A 226 -18.95 -2.98 16.64
CA ASP A 226 -20.20 -2.32 16.31
C ASP A 226 -20.06 -1.58 14.97
N SER A 227 -21.18 -1.41 14.25
CA SER A 227 -21.27 -0.55 13.08
C SER A 227 -21.26 0.92 13.49
N ASP A 228 -21.06 1.84 12.54
CA ASP A 228 -21.14 3.29 12.77
C ASP A 228 -22.51 3.74 13.32
N ARG A 229 -23.54 2.90 13.19
CA ARG A 229 -24.90 3.12 13.70
C ARG A 229 -25.17 2.42 15.03
N GLY A 230 -24.14 1.88 15.70
CA GLY A 230 -24.24 1.22 17.00
C GLY A 230 -24.82 -0.20 16.96
N ARG A 231 -25.05 -0.80 15.79
CA ARG A 231 -25.49 -2.20 15.69
C ARG A 231 -24.28 -3.13 15.80
N PRO A 232 -24.33 -4.19 16.61
CA PRO A 232 -23.25 -5.16 16.73
C PRO A 232 -23.07 -5.91 15.40
N LEU A 233 -21.85 -5.87 14.86
CA LEU A 233 -21.40 -6.65 13.70
C LEU A 233 -20.72 -7.95 14.15
N LEU A 234 -20.03 -7.92 15.31
CA LEU A 234 -19.43 -9.06 15.98
C LEU A 234 -19.74 -8.91 17.47
N ASP A 235 -20.07 -10.03 18.14
CA ASP A 235 -20.41 -10.03 19.54
C ASP A 235 -19.83 -11.25 20.25
N ASP A 236 -18.86 -11.02 21.15
CA ASP A 236 -18.20 -11.99 22.04
C ASP A 236 -17.67 -13.24 21.31
N LEU A 237 -16.91 -13.04 20.23
CA LEU A 237 -16.44 -14.12 19.40
C LEU A 237 -15.04 -14.59 19.83
N THR A 238 -14.92 -15.89 20.18
CA THR A 238 -13.65 -16.52 20.55
C THR A 238 -13.41 -17.74 19.65
N LEU A 239 -12.23 -17.82 19.00
CA LEU A 239 -11.80 -18.95 18.18
C LEU A 239 -10.28 -19.08 18.12
N ALA A 240 -9.80 -20.29 17.81
CA ALA A 240 -8.39 -20.59 17.64
C ALA A 240 -8.15 -21.41 16.37
N VAL A 241 -7.37 -20.85 15.44
CA VAL A 241 -6.91 -21.53 14.22
C VAL A 241 -5.46 -21.91 14.39
N THR A 242 -5.12 -23.17 14.17
CA THR A 242 -3.75 -23.67 14.31
C THR A 242 -3.00 -23.60 12.96
N PRO A 243 -1.66 -23.60 13.00
CA PRO A 243 -0.84 -23.52 11.80
C PRO A 243 -1.17 -24.61 10.78
N GLY A 244 -1.33 -24.23 9.50
CA GLY A 244 -1.59 -25.15 8.41
C GLY A 244 -3.03 -25.67 8.34
N GLU A 245 -3.97 -25.12 9.09
CA GLU A 245 -5.39 -25.44 8.94
C GLU A 245 -6.03 -24.70 7.79
N PHE A 246 -6.94 -25.37 7.10
CA PHE A 246 -7.84 -24.80 6.11
C PHE A 246 -9.22 -24.57 6.74
N VAL A 247 -9.54 -23.30 7.02
CA VAL A 247 -10.75 -22.91 7.76
C VAL A 247 -11.71 -22.14 6.89
N GLY A 248 -12.96 -22.59 6.82
CA GLY A 248 -14.07 -21.89 6.18
C GLY A 248 -14.90 -21.09 7.18
N ILE A 249 -15.09 -19.79 6.93
CA ILE A 249 -16.04 -18.95 7.68
C ILE A 249 -17.34 -18.91 6.88
N LEU A 250 -18.37 -19.48 7.46
CA LEU A 250 -19.68 -19.71 6.83
C LEU A 250 -20.79 -19.01 7.62
N GLY A 251 -21.92 -18.79 6.99
CA GLY A 251 -23.09 -18.18 7.62
C GLY A 251 -23.96 -17.40 6.61
N PRO A 252 -25.20 -17.05 6.97
CA PRO A 252 -26.07 -16.28 6.10
C PRO A 252 -25.49 -14.90 5.73
N SER A 253 -26.14 -14.21 4.78
CA SER A 253 -25.75 -12.84 4.45
C SER A 253 -25.91 -11.94 5.67
N GLY A 254 -24.97 -11.02 5.91
CA GLY A 254 -25.01 -10.16 7.10
C GLY A 254 -24.58 -10.80 8.42
N ALA A 255 -24.19 -12.08 8.44
CA ALA A 255 -23.76 -12.79 9.66
C ALA A 255 -22.45 -12.24 10.29
N GLY A 256 -21.71 -11.33 9.63
CA GLY A 256 -20.46 -10.79 10.15
C GLY A 256 -19.18 -11.44 9.60
N LYS A 257 -19.25 -12.30 8.57
CA LYS A 257 -18.11 -13.05 7.99
C LYS A 257 -16.96 -12.15 7.58
N THR A 258 -17.21 -11.18 6.69
CA THR A 258 -16.22 -10.18 6.24
C THR A 258 -15.70 -9.34 7.40
N SER A 259 -16.54 -8.98 8.37
CA SER A 259 -16.15 -8.23 9.57
C SER A 259 -15.17 -9.00 10.43
N LEU A 260 -15.40 -10.30 10.64
CA LEU A 260 -14.48 -11.19 11.34
C LEU A 260 -13.16 -11.31 10.59
N LEU A 261 -13.20 -11.61 9.27
CA LEU A 261 -12.00 -11.74 8.46
C LEU A 261 -11.16 -10.46 8.49
N GLN A 262 -11.77 -9.28 8.33
CA GLN A 262 -11.10 -7.99 8.39
C GLN A 262 -10.50 -7.68 9.77
N ALA A 263 -11.14 -8.12 10.85
CA ALA A 263 -10.60 -7.98 12.20
C ALA A 263 -9.38 -8.90 12.41
N LEU A 264 -9.43 -10.15 11.94
CA LEU A 264 -8.31 -11.10 12.00
C LEU A 264 -7.09 -10.63 11.18
N VAL A 265 -7.31 -10.04 10.02
CA VAL A 265 -6.25 -9.40 9.20
C VAL A 265 -5.72 -8.11 9.83
N GLY A 266 -6.53 -7.45 10.69
CA GLY A 266 -6.24 -6.15 11.27
C GLY A 266 -6.51 -4.98 10.31
N VAL A 267 -7.34 -5.17 9.28
CA VAL A 267 -7.87 -4.08 8.44
C VAL A 267 -8.77 -3.18 9.27
N THR A 268 -9.56 -3.80 10.13
CA THR A 268 -10.45 -3.10 11.05
C THR A 268 -10.10 -3.44 12.50
N ARG A 269 -10.20 -2.47 13.40
CA ARG A 269 -9.96 -2.70 14.83
C ARG A 269 -11.23 -3.15 15.52
N PRO A 270 -11.16 -4.18 16.37
CA PRO A 270 -12.27 -4.53 17.24
C PRO A 270 -12.49 -3.43 18.30
N HIS A 271 -13.71 -3.27 18.75
CA HIS A 271 -14.06 -2.37 19.86
C HIS A 271 -13.85 -3.07 21.21
N ARG A 272 -14.02 -4.40 21.27
CA ARG A 272 -13.84 -5.25 22.43
C ARG A 272 -13.01 -6.48 22.07
N GLY A 273 -12.33 -7.06 23.05
CA GLY A 273 -11.52 -8.25 22.88
C GLY A 273 -10.19 -7.99 22.14
N ALA A 274 -9.50 -9.06 21.80
CA ALA A 274 -8.19 -9.01 21.18
C ALA A 274 -8.01 -10.08 20.10
N VAL A 275 -7.15 -9.77 19.11
CA VAL A 275 -6.63 -10.74 18.14
C VAL A 275 -5.16 -10.98 18.44
N LEU A 276 -4.79 -12.24 18.58
CA LEU A 276 -3.41 -12.68 18.80
C LEU A 276 -2.91 -13.45 17.57
N VAL A 277 -1.67 -13.22 17.23
CA VAL A 277 -0.98 -13.93 16.17
C VAL A 277 0.29 -14.54 16.76
N ASN A 278 0.38 -15.88 16.72
CA ASN A 278 1.45 -16.62 17.37
C ASN A 278 1.62 -16.26 18.87
N GLY A 279 0.52 -16.01 19.58
CA GLY A 279 0.49 -15.65 20.99
C GLY A 279 0.81 -14.18 21.30
N ALA A 280 1.09 -13.34 20.29
CA ALA A 280 1.34 -11.91 20.48
C ALA A 280 0.15 -11.08 19.93
N PRO A 281 -0.23 -9.96 20.60
CA PRO A 281 -1.28 -9.09 20.08
C PRO A 281 -0.99 -8.63 18.66
N LEU A 282 -2.00 -8.72 17.76
CA LEU A 282 -1.84 -8.36 16.34
C LEU A 282 -1.31 -6.93 16.15
N ALA A 283 -1.68 -6.00 17.04
CA ALA A 283 -1.21 -4.62 16.98
C ALA A 283 0.32 -4.48 17.09
N THR A 284 0.96 -5.33 17.90
CA THR A 284 2.42 -5.39 18.08
C THR A 284 3.08 -6.30 17.06
N ALA A 285 2.46 -7.46 16.75
CA ALA A 285 2.98 -8.45 15.81
C ALA A 285 2.91 -8.01 14.35
N ARG A 286 2.00 -7.09 14.00
CA ARG A 286 1.70 -6.68 12.62
C ARG A 286 2.92 -6.21 11.83
N ALA A 287 3.83 -5.49 12.45
CA ALA A 287 5.02 -5.00 11.77
C ALA A 287 5.99 -6.15 11.41
N MET A 288 6.06 -7.18 12.25
CA MET A 288 6.87 -8.39 12.05
C MET A 288 6.27 -9.31 10.99
N LEU A 289 4.94 -9.43 10.96
CA LEU A 289 4.20 -10.41 10.15
C LEU A 289 3.73 -9.86 8.79
N ARG A 290 4.15 -8.67 8.39
CA ARG A 290 3.67 -7.99 7.16
C ARG A 290 3.78 -8.82 5.89
N ASN A 291 4.80 -9.68 5.77
CA ASN A 291 4.97 -10.57 4.64
C ASN A 291 4.39 -11.97 4.87
N ASP A 292 4.10 -12.32 6.13
CA ASP A 292 3.49 -13.59 6.48
C ASP A 292 1.97 -13.59 6.36
N ILE A 293 1.35 -12.40 6.23
CA ILE A 293 -0.08 -12.24 6.05
C ILE A 293 -0.37 -11.87 4.60
N GLY A 294 -1.06 -12.77 3.88
CA GLY A 294 -1.69 -12.49 2.59
C GLY A 294 -3.17 -12.18 2.79
N TYR A 295 -3.69 -11.16 2.09
CA TYR A 295 -5.11 -10.82 2.13
C TYR A 295 -5.67 -10.51 0.75
N VAL A 296 -6.65 -11.29 0.33
CA VAL A 296 -7.42 -11.10 -0.90
C VAL A 296 -8.82 -10.63 -0.52
N PRO A 297 -9.16 -9.36 -0.70
CA PRO A 297 -10.49 -8.83 -0.42
C PRO A 297 -11.52 -9.32 -1.44
N GLN A 298 -12.81 -9.09 -1.15
CA GLN A 298 -13.93 -9.45 -2.01
C GLN A 298 -13.80 -8.79 -3.38
N ASP A 299 -13.51 -7.48 -3.44
CA ASP A 299 -13.25 -6.75 -4.69
C ASP A 299 -11.83 -6.99 -5.19
N ASP A 300 -11.66 -7.07 -6.51
CA ASP A 300 -10.35 -7.22 -7.16
C ASP A 300 -9.61 -5.88 -7.18
N ILE A 301 -8.76 -5.68 -6.16
CA ILE A 301 -7.99 -4.44 -5.99
C ILE A 301 -6.69 -4.51 -6.81
N LEU A 302 -6.78 -4.25 -8.11
CA LEU A 302 -5.67 -4.29 -9.06
C LEU A 302 -5.65 -3.02 -9.93
N HIS A 303 -4.50 -2.70 -10.52
CA HIS A 303 -4.40 -1.65 -11.54
C HIS A 303 -4.93 -2.18 -12.89
N PRO A 304 -6.08 -1.72 -13.37
CA PRO A 304 -6.73 -2.28 -14.55
C PRO A 304 -5.95 -2.06 -15.85
N GLU A 305 -5.06 -1.06 -15.89
CA GLU A 305 -4.25 -0.68 -17.05
C GLU A 305 -3.00 -1.56 -17.24
N LEU A 306 -2.57 -2.28 -16.20
CA LEU A 306 -1.40 -3.14 -16.27
C LEU A 306 -1.75 -4.52 -16.85
N THR A 307 -0.77 -5.15 -17.51
CA THR A 307 -0.88 -6.57 -17.89
C THR A 307 -0.68 -7.48 -16.67
N VAL A 308 -1.13 -8.72 -16.73
CA VAL A 308 -0.97 -9.72 -15.67
C VAL A 308 0.49 -9.81 -15.23
N ALA A 309 1.40 -10.08 -16.18
CA ALA A 309 2.83 -10.20 -15.87
C ALA A 309 3.41 -8.94 -15.21
N ARG A 310 3.05 -7.76 -15.70
CA ARG A 310 3.53 -6.48 -15.15
C ARG A 310 2.96 -6.19 -13.77
N SER A 311 1.70 -6.50 -13.52
CA SER A 311 1.08 -6.32 -12.21
C SER A 311 1.79 -7.17 -11.15
N LEU A 312 2.06 -8.44 -11.46
CA LEU A 312 2.80 -9.34 -10.58
C LEU A 312 4.27 -8.91 -10.44
N ALA A 313 4.93 -8.49 -11.53
CA ALA A 313 6.31 -8.00 -11.48
C ALA A 313 6.47 -6.75 -10.58
N TYR A 314 5.56 -5.77 -10.67
CA TYR A 314 5.60 -4.61 -9.77
C TYR A 314 5.35 -5.00 -8.31
N THR A 315 4.46 -5.97 -8.06
CA THR A 315 4.23 -6.50 -6.71
C THR A 315 5.49 -7.20 -6.18
N ALA A 316 6.17 -8.00 -7.00
CA ALA A 316 7.43 -8.65 -6.66
C ALA A 316 8.53 -7.61 -6.33
N LEU A 317 8.67 -6.56 -7.16
CA LEU A 317 9.64 -5.48 -6.94
C LEU A 317 9.39 -4.70 -5.64
N LEU A 318 8.14 -4.57 -5.19
CA LEU A 318 7.78 -3.83 -3.98
C LEU A 318 7.88 -4.68 -2.71
N ARG A 319 7.67 -6.01 -2.80
CA ARG A 319 7.55 -6.91 -1.64
C ARG A 319 8.77 -7.80 -1.42
N LEU A 320 9.55 -8.09 -2.46
CA LEU A 320 10.75 -8.92 -2.36
C LEU A 320 12.02 -8.05 -2.23
N PRO A 321 13.07 -8.56 -1.57
CA PRO A 321 14.33 -7.85 -1.43
C PRO A 321 14.95 -7.45 -2.78
N PRO A 322 15.54 -6.24 -2.89
CA PRO A 322 16.16 -5.79 -4.14
C PRO A 322 17.33 -6.69 -4.59
N ASP A 323 17.99 -7.31 -3.65
CA ASP A 323 19.13 -8.22 -3.85
C ASP A 323 18.74 -9.64 -4.33
N LEU A 324 17.45 -9.90 -4.53
CA LEU A 324 16.98 -11.19 -5.09
C LEU A 324 17.42 -11.41 -6.54
N GLY A 325 17.78 -10.36 -7.26
CA GLY A 325 18.11 -10.41 -8.67
C GLY A 325 16.86 -10.46 -9.59
N ASP A 326 16.99 -9.90 -10.79
CA ASP A 326 15.84 -9.77 -11.70
C ASP A 326 15.42 -11.13 -12.30
N GLU A 327 16.37 -12.02 -12.57
CA GLU A 327 16.08 -13.36 -13.12
C GLU A 327 15.27 -14.21 -12.12
N ARG A 328 15.68 -14.24 -10.84
CA ARG A 328 14.95 -14.98 -9.79
C ARG A 328 13.56 -14.39 -9.54
N ARG A 329 13.42 -13.04 -9.62
CA ARG A 329 12.10 -12.39 -9.54
C ARG A 329 11.21 -12.76 -10.71
N ALA A 330 11.74 -12.73 -11.93
CA ALA A 330 11.00 -13.12 -13.13
C ALA A 330 10.55 -14.58 -13.04
N ALA A 331 11.43 -15.49 -12.63
CA ALA A 331 11.10 -16.90 -12.43
C ALA A 331 9.96 -17.10 -11.41
N LEU A 332 9.96 -16.35 -10.28
CA LEU A 332 8.86 -16.42 -9.31
C LEU A 332 7.53 -15.91 -9.90
N VAL A 333 7.56 -14.86 -10.70
CA VAL A 333 6.37 -14.34 -11.39
C VAL A 333 5.84 -15.37 -12.38
N ASP A 334 6.72 -15.97 -13.18
CA ASP A 334 6.34 -16.97 -14.19
C ASP A 334 5.78 -18.24 -13.52
N THR A 335 6.42 -18.74 -12.46
CA THR A 335 5.90 -19.88 -11.67
C THR A 335 4.51 -19.56 -11.07
N THR A 336 4.30 -18.32 -10.60
CA THR A 336 2.99 -17.92 -10.06
C THR A 336 1.92 -17.87 -11.16
N ILE A 337 2.26 -17.37 -12.35
CA ILE A 337 1.36 -17.35 -13.53
C ILE A 337 0.99 -18.78 -13.93
N GLU A 338 1.96 -19.68 -13.95
CA GLU A 338 1.75 -21.11 -14.24
C GLU A 338 0.84 -21.78 -13.23
N THR A 339 1.17 -21.64 -11.95
CA THR A 339 0.40 -22.24 -10.83
C THR A 339 -1.08 -21.85 -10.88
N LEU A 340 -1.37 -20.62 -11.32
CA LEU A 340 -2.74 -20.10 -11.39
C LEU A 340 -3.40 -20.28 -12.77
N GLY A 341 -2.71 -20.93 -13.76
CA GLY A 341 -3.24 -21.16 -15.09
C GLY A 341 -3.56 -19.85 -15.82
N LEU A 342 -2.66 -18.88 -15.76
CA LEU A 342 -2.81 -17.56 -16.38
C LEU A 342 -1.88 -17.33 -17.59
N GLN A 343 -1.21 -18.38 -18.10
CA GLN A 343 -0.23 -18.28 -19.18
C GLN A 343 -0.83 -17.67 -20.46
N ALA A 344 -2.04 -18.10 -20.84
CA ALA A 344 -2.72 -17.62 -22.04
C ALA A 344 -3.07 -16.12 -22.01
N VAL A 345 -3.15 -15.53 -20.80
CA VAL A 345 -3.53 -14.12 -20.58
C VAL A 345 -2.39 -13.29 -19.99
N ARG A 346 -1.16 -13.81 -19.98
CA ARG A 346 0.04 -13.23 -19.37
C ARG A 346 0.26 -11.76 -19.73
N ASP A 347 0.09 -11.43 -21.02
CA ASP A 347 0.34 -10.09 -21.56
C ASP A 347 -0.93 -9.28 -21.81
N GLN A 348 -2.11 -9.80 -21.42
CA GLN A 348 -3.36 -9.07 -21.53
C GLN A 348 -3.51 -8.06 -20.38
N PRO A 349 -4.05 -6.85 -20.65
CA PRO A 349 -4.42 -5.88 -19.63
C PRO A 349 -5.52 -6.42 -18.70
N ILE A 350 -5.41 -6.12 -17.40
CA ILE A 350 -6.30 -6.66 -16.36
C ILE A 350 -7.77 -6.28 -16.60
N HIS A 351 -8.06 -5.11 -17.19
CA HIS A 351 -9.42 -4.71 -17.49
C HIS A 351 -10.11 -5.57 -18.56
N GLN A 352 -9.34 -6.31 -19.36
CA GLN A 352 -9.87 -7.22 -20.40
C GLN A 352 -10.11 -8.65 -19.89
N LEU A 353 -9.68 -8.96 -18.67
CA LEU A 353 -9.81 -10.28 -18.07
C LEU A 353 -11.24 -10.56 -17.61
N SER A 354 -11.62 -11.84 -17.61
CA SER A 354 -12.83 -12.30 -16.92
C SER A 354 -12.73 -12.07 -15.41
N GLY A 355 -13.84 -12.03 -14.68
CA GLY A 355 -13.86 -11.91 -13.23
C GLY A 355 -12.98 -12.95 -12.54
N GLY A 356 -13.10 -14.21 -12.95
CA GLY A 356 -12.30 -15.29 -12.41
C GLY A 356 -10.81 -15.20 -12.72
N GLN A 357 -10.42 -14.67 -13.90
CA GLN A 357 -9.02 -14.41 -14.21
C GLN A 357 -8.47 -13.27 -13.35
N ARG A 358 -9.22 -12.17 -13.17
CA ARG A 358 -8.83 -11.07 -12.29
C ARG A 358 -8.65 -11.55 -10.84
N LYS A 359 -9.57 -12.37 -10.33
CA LYS A 359 -9.47 -12.94 -8.98
C LYS A 359 -8.19 -13.76 -8.81
N ARG A 360 -7.85 -14.60 -9.79
CA ARG A 360 -6.60 -15.38 -9.78
C ARG A 360 -5.35 -14.47 -9.81
N VAL A 361 -5.36 -13.37 -10.56
CA VAL A 361 -4.26 -12.38 -10.50
C VAL A 361 -4.15 -11.75 -9.11
N SER A 362 -5.28 -11.42 -8.48
CA SER A 362 -5.30 -10.87 -7.11
C SER A 362 -4.71 -11.85 -6.09
N ILE A 363 -5.06 -13.13 -6.20
CA ILE A 363 -4.48 -14.21 -5.40
C ILE A 363 -2.98 -14.34 -5.67
N GLY A 364 -2.56 -14.34 -6.96
CA GLY A 364 -1.15 -14.43 -7.36
C GLY A 364 -0.29 -13.33 -6.77
N ALA A 365 -0.81 -12.12 -6.67
CA ALA A 365 -0.11 -11.00 -6.05
C ALA A 365 0.23 -11.25 -4.57
N GLU A 366 -0.61 -12.02 -3.85
CA GLU A 366 -0.34 -12.40 -2.46
C GLU A 366 0.57 -13.63 -2.34
N LEU A 367 0.51 -14.56 -3.31
CA LEU A 367 1.33 -15.79 -3.29
C LEU A 367 2.82 -15.56 -3.56
N LEU A 368 3.19 -14.49 -4.25
CA LEU A 368 4.59 -14.15 -4.58
C LEU A 368 5.53 -14.14 -3.38
N VAL A 369 5.02 -13.77 -2.20
CA VAL A 369 5.82 -13.70 -0.95
C VAL A 369 5.70 -14.96 -0.10
N ARG A 370 4.94 -15.97 -0.53
CA ARG A 370 4.69 -17.23 0.21
C ARG A 370 4.25 -16.96 1.65
N PRO A 371 3.04 -16.38 1.86
CA PRO A 371 2.59 -16.01 3.19
C PRO A 371 2.40 -17.22 4.10
N GLY A 372 2.64 -17.06 5.40
CA GLY A 372 2.34 -18.08 6.42
C GLY A 372 0.84 -18.23 6.69
N VAL A 373 0.06 -17.17 6.46
CA VAL A 373 -1.41 -17.19 6.50
C VAL A 373 -2.01 -16.45 5.33
N LEU A 374 -3.03 -17.05 4.71
CA LEU A 374 -3.77 -16.45 3.59
C LEU A 374 -5.23 -16.27 3.97
N PHE A 375 -5.68 -15.02 3.97
CA PHE A 375 -7.07 -14.65 4.17
C PHE A 375 -7.73 -14.33 2.83
N LEU A 376 -8.91 -14.91 2.59
CA LEU A 376 -9.63 -14.78 1.33
C LEU A 376 -11.10 -14.44 1.61
N ASP A 377 -11.53 -13.30 1.10
CA ASP A 377 -12.94 -12.88 1.24
C ASP A 377 -13.71 -13.23 -0.03
N GLU A 378 -14.57 -14.23 0.04
CA GLU A 378 -15.34 -14.79 -1.06
C GLU A 378 -14.53 -15.00 -2.35
N PRO A 379 -13.44 -15.79 -2.31
CA PRO A 379 -12.50 -15.90 -3.45
C PRO A 379 -13.10 -16.57 -4.69
N THR A 380 -14.22 -17.27 -4.55
CA THR A 380 -14.87 -18.05 -5.61
C THR A 380 -16.17 -17.42 -6.12
N ALA A 381 -16.58 -16.27 -5.58
CA ALA A 381 -17.81 -15.59 -5.98
C ALA A 381 -17.77 -15.24 -7.48
N GLY A 382 -18.81 -15.68 -8.22
CA GLY A 382 -18.94 -15.42 -9.66
C GLY A 382 -18.01 -16.24 -10.55
N LEU A 383 -17.44 -17.35 -10.06
CA LEU A 383 -16.68 -18.31 -10.86
C LEU A 383 -17.56 -19.45 -11.39
N ASP A 384 -17.15 -20.02 -12.52
CA ASP A 384 -17.72 -21.27 -13.00
C ASP A 384 -17.39 -22.42 -12.03
N PRO A 385 -18.28 -23.40 -11.81
CA PRO A 385 -18.10 -24.48 -10.85
C PRO A 385 -16.77 -25.25 -11.01
N GLY A 386 -16.35 -25.50 -12.26
CA GLY A 386 -15.07 -26.22 -12.51
C GLY A 386 -13.83 -25.37 -12.21
N VAL A 387 -13.93 -24.05 -12.29
CA VAL A 387 -12.84 -23.13 -11.89
C VAL A 387 -12.79 -23.02 -10.38
N GLU A 388 -13.95 -22.91 -9.74
CA GLU A 388 -14.11 -22.90 -8.30
C GLU A 388 -13.46 -24.14 -7.65
N GLU A 389 -13.84 -25.33 -8.10
CA GLU A 389 -13.32 -26.59 -7.56
C GLU A 389 -11.79 -26.67 -7.65
N ARG A 390 -11.20 -26.29 -8.80
CA ARG A 390 -9.75 -26.23 -8.97
C ARG A 390 -9.10 -25.26 -7.99
N LEU A 391 -9.70 -24.09 -7.79
CA LEU A 391 -9.17 -23.07 -6.86
C LEU A 391 -9.26 -23.54 -5.40
N MET A 392 -10.35 -24.16 -5.01
CA MET A 392 -10.53 -24.73 -3.66
C MET A 392 -9.54 -25.87 -3.38
N ARG A 393 -9.31 -26.76 -4.35
CA ARG A 393 -8.26 -27.79 -4.26
C ARG A 393 -6.86 -27.14 -4.13
N HIS A 394 -6.61 -26.04 -4.85
CA HIS A 394 -5.36 -25.32 -4.71
C HIS A 394 -5.16 -24.74 -3.31
N PHE A 395 -6.21 -24.17 -2.71
CA PHE A 395 -6.15 -23.70 -1.31
C PHE A 395 -5.94 -24.85 -0.33
N ARG A 396 -6.56 -26.00 -0.57
CA ARG A 396 -6.32 -27.23 0.22
C ARG A 396 -4.86 -27.62 0.14
N SER A 397 -4.32 -27.73 -1.08
CA SER A 397 -2.90 -28.01 -1.31
C SER A 397 -1.99 -27.02 -0.56
N MET A 398 -2.30 -25.72 -0.56
CA MET A 398 -1.53 -24.74 0.20
C MET A 398 -1.55 -25.01 1.70
N ALA A 399 -2.71 -25.39 2.24
CA ALA A 399 -2.81 -25.76 3.66
C ALA A 399 -2.03 -27.03 3.97
N ASP A 400 -2.08 -28.03 3.12
CA ASP A 400 -1.26 -29.26 3.23
C ASP A 400 0.24 -28.94 3.17
N HIS A 401 0.60 -27.89 2.46
CA HIS A 401 1.99 -27.39 2.39
C HIS A 401 2.34 -26.42 3.54
N GLY A 402 1.45 -26.28 4.53
CA GLY A 402 1.72 -25.58 5.78
C GLY A 402 1.26 -24.12 5.87
N THR A 403 0.68 -23.54 4.83
CA THR A 403 0.06 -22.22 4.89
C THR A 403 -1.25 -22.31 5.65
N THR A 404 -1.48 -21.49 6.67
CA THR A 404 -2.83 -21.38 7.28
C THR A 404 -3.75 -20.66 6.28
N VAL A 405 -4.87 -21.27 5.92
CA VAL A 405 -5.82 -20.65 4.98
C VAL A 405 -7.16 -20.41 5.67
N VAL A 406 -7.60 -19.15 5.66
CA VAL A 406 -8.89 -18.76 6.22
C VAL A 406 -9.69 -18.05 5.15
N LEU A 407 -10.83 -18.59 4.77
CA LEU A 407 -11.67 -17.96 3.75
C LEU A 407 -13.14 -17.86 4.18
N THR A 408 -13.80 -16.84 3.64
CA THR A 408 -15.27 -16.73 3.72
C THR A 408 -15.88 -17.35 2.49
N THR A 409 -16.96 -18.11 2.66
CA THR A 409 -17.75 -18.67 1.57
C THR A 409 -19.18 -18.91 2.00
N HIS A 410 -20.08 -19.00 1.04
CA HIS A 410 -21.45 -19.43 1.19
C HIS A 410 -21.71 -20.77 0.48
N LEU A 411 -20.71 -21.36 -0.15
CA LEU A 411 -20.80 -22.55 -0.96
C LEU A 411 -20.64 -23.83 -0.12
N LEU A 412 -21.58 -24.76 -0.25
CA LEU A 412 -21.61 -26.00 0.50
C LEU A 412 -20.89 -27.17 -0.22
N ALA A 413 -20.66 -27.05 -1.53
CA ALA A 413 -20.07 -28.12 -2.33
C ALA A 413 -18.62 -28.48 -1.93
N SER A 414 -17.86 -27.51 -1.43
CA SER A 414 -16.43 -27.67 -1.10
C SER A 414 -16.19 -27.95 0.40
N LEU A 415 -17.22 -28.26 1.18
CA LEU A 415 -17.10 -28.43 2.65
C LEU A 415 -16.09 -29.51 3.06
N ALA A 416 -16.02 -30.61 2.31
CA ALA A 416 -15.10 -31.71 2.58
C ALA A 416 -13.61 -31.32 2.50
N LEU A 417 -13.30 -30.19 1.89
CA LEU A 417 -11.92 -29.71 1.77
C LEU A 417 -11.43 -28.97 3.01
N PHE A 418 -12.34 -28.48 3.87
CA PHE A 418 -11.99 -27.77 5.10
C PHE A 418 -11.62 -28.73 6.23
N ASP A 419 -10.59 -28.38 6.98
CA ASP A 419 -10.31 -29.02 8.27
C ASP A 419 -11.37 -28.62 9.30
N LYS A 420 -11.79 -27.33 9.25
CA LYS A 420 -12.79 -26.77 10.17
C LYS A 420 -13.65 -25.73 9.50
N VAL A 421 -14.84 -25.57 10.04
CA VAL A 421 -15.76 -24.49 9.66
C VAL A 421 -16.16 -23.67 10.88
N ALA A 422 -16.15 -22.35 10.73
CA ALA A 422 -16.69 -21.39 11.70
C ALA A 422 -18.06 -20.93 11.20
N LEU A 423 -19.14 -21.37 11.85
CA LEU A 423 -20.49 -20.93 11.52
C LEU A 423 -20.82 -19.67 12.31
N LEU A 424 -21.14 -18.60 11.58
CA LEU A 424 -21.52 -17.32 12.15
C LEU A 424 -23.01 -17.05 11.90
N ALA A 425 -23.70 -16.55 12.93
CA ALA A 425 -25.03 -15.99 12.80
C ALA A 425 -25.13 -14.71 13.64
N ARG A 426 -25.61 -13.61 13.04
CA ARG A 426 -25.82 -12.30 13.70
C ARG A 426 -24.61 -11.84 14.53
N GLY A 427 -23.40 -12.03 14.01
CA GLY A 427 -22.16 -11.62 14.67
C GLY A 427 -21.65 -12.55 15.76
N ARG A 428 -22.30 -13.67 16.02
CA ARG A 428 -21.91 -14.64 17.05
C ARG A 428 -21.39 -15.94 16.42
N LEU A 429 -20.43 -16.59 17.08
CA LEU A 429 -19.96 -17.92 16.73
C LEU A 429 -20.94 -18.96 17.28
N VAL A 430 -21.60 -19.70 16.39
CA VAL A 430 -22.57 -20.75 16.78
C VAL A 430 -21.99 -22.16 16.63
N TYR A 431 -20.86 -22.31 15.92
CA TYR A 431 -20.13 -23.57 15.79
C TYR A 431 -18.72 -23.31 15.24
N PHE A 432 -17.74 -24.07 15.73
CA PHE A 432 -16.40 -24.17 15.17
C PHE A 432 -15.87 -25.59 15.33
N GLY A 433 -15.56 -26.26 14.22
CA GLY A 433 -15.13 -27.65 14.24
C GLY A 433 -15.17 -28.32 12.87
N PRO A 434 -14.94 -29.63 12.78
CA PRO A 434 -15.02 -30.40 11.54
C PRO A 434 -16.38 -30.21 10.85
N PRO A 435 -16.44 -29.99 9.53
CA PRO A 435 -17.71 -29.75 8.82
C PRO A 435 -18.66 -30.93 8.89
N ALA A 436 -18.13 -32.17 9.00
CA ALA A 436 -18.95 -33.39 9.10
C ALA A 436 -19.75 -33.49 10.43
N GLU A 437 -19.28 -32.90 11.50
CA GLU A 437 -19.93 -32.94 12.83
C GLU A 437 -20.99 -31.83 13.01
N ALA A 438 -20.97 -30.79 12.18
CA ALA A 438 -21.88 -29.66 12.34
C ALA A 438 -23.36 -30.05 12.21
N PRO A 439 -23.82 -30.86 11.24
CA PRO A 439 -25.22 -31.26 11.18
C PRO A 439 -25.69 -31.96 12.43
N SER A 440 -24.89 -32.85 12.98
CA SER A 440 -25.19 -33.61 14.21
C SER A 440 -25.33 -32.69 15.43
N PHE A 441 -24.46 -31.66 15.55
CA PHE A 441 -24.53 -30.69 16.64
C PHE A 441 -25.84 -29.90 16.63
N PHE A 442 -26.35 -29.54 15.47
CA PHE A 442 -27.62 -28.81 15.31
C PHE A 442 -28.86 -29.74 15.26
N GLY A 443 -28.66 -31.06 15.27
CA GLY A 443 -29.76 -32.03 15.11
C GLY A 443 -30.37 -32.03 13.70
N CYS A 444 -29.60 -31.64 12.70
CA CYS A 444 -29.98 -31.54 11.27
C CYS A 444 -29.43 -32.73 10.48
N ALA A 445 -30.12 -33.11 9.39
CA ALA A 445 -29.62 -34.16 8.50
C ALA A 445 -28.50 -33.67 7.54
N THR A 446 -28.51 -32.42 7.19
CA THR A 446 -27.55 -31.86 6.24
C THR A 446 -27.12 -30.44 6.63
N MET A 447 -25.98 -30.02 6.13
CA MET A 447 -25.47 -28.63 6.32
C MET A 447 -26.45 -27.58 5.75
N ALA A 448 -27.14 -27.86 4.66
CA ALA A 448 -28.17 -26.96 4.11
C ALA A 448 -29.26 -26.65 5.13
N ARG A 449 -29.75 -27.68 5.86
CA ARG A 449 -30.75 -27.49 6.95
C ARG A 449 -30.19 -26.68 8.12
N VAL A 450 -28.89 -26.75 8.39
CA VAL A 450 -28.26 -25.87 9.40
C VAL A 450 -28.34 -24.40 8.94
N PHE A 451 -28.14 -24.12 7.66
CA PHE A 451 -28.25 -22.76 7.14
C PHE A 451 -29.71 -22.26 7.15
N ASP A 452 -30.69 -23.13 6.85
CA ASP A 452 -32.12 -22.81 6.99
C ASP A 452 -32.46 -22.46 8.45
N LEU A 453 -31.92 -23.22 9.41
CA LEU A 453 -32.12 -23.00 10.85
C LEU A 453 -31.50 -21.67 11.33
N LEU A 454 -30.37 -21.28 10.77
CA LEU A 454 -29.60 -20.06 11.13
C LEU A 454 -30.01 -18.85 10.28
N GLY A 455 -30.76 -19.04 9.20
CA GLY A 455 -31.21 -18.02 8.24
C GLY A 455 -32.30 -17.11 8.82
N ASP A 456 -32.55 -16.01 8.11
CA ASP A 456 -33.55 -15.01 8.46
C ASP A 456 -34.92 -15.36 7.86
N GLU A 457 -35.52 -16.50 8.13
CA GLU A 457 -36.97 -16.55 8.01
C GLU A 457 -37.58 -15.57 9.01
N PRO A 458 -38.64 -14.83 8.65
CA PRO A 458 -39.25 -13.84 9.52
C PRO A 458 -39.91 -14.51 10.73
N LEU A 459 -39.08 -14.92 11.67
CA LEU A 459 -39.56 -15.23 13.01
C LEU A 459 -40.03 -13.92 13.65
N PRO A 460 -41.11 -13.92 14.43
CA PRO A 460 -41.59 -12.74 15.15
C PRO A 460 -40.46 -12.04 15.87
N ALA A 461 -40.47 -10.71 15.81
CA ALA A 461 -39.40 -9.87 16.35
C ALA A 461 -38.95 -10.35 17.75
N GLY A 462 -37.64 -10.64 17.90
CA GLY A 462 -37.03 -11.11 19.13
C GLY A 462 -36.77 -12.61 19.23
N ARG A 463 -37.55 -13.50 18.58
CA ARG A 463 -37.34 -14.95 18.69
C ARG A 463 -36.12 -15.45 17.94
N GLY A 464 -35.80 -14.88 16.77
CA GLY A 464 -34.61 -15.26 16.00
C GLY A 464 -33.31 -14.91 16.69
N GLU A 465 -33.26 -13.81 17.43
CA GLU A 465 -32.07 -13.39 18.19
C GLU A 465 -31.85 -14.25 19.44
N ALA A 466 -32.93 -14.56 20.16
CA ALA A 466 -32.90 -15.50 21.30
C ALA A 466 -32.42 -16.89 20.88
N THR A 467 -32.81 -17.36 19.68
CA THR A 467 -32.40 -18.66 19.14
C THR A 467 -30.90 -18.70 18.79
N VAL A 468 -30.38 -17.66 18.13
CA VAL A 468 -28.94 -17.58 17.79
C VAL A 468 -28.09 -17.46 19.05
N ALA A 469 -28.50 -16.63 20.02
CA ALA A 469 -27.81 -16.53 21.32
C ALA A 469 -27.80 -17.88 22.07
N GLY A 470 -28.93 -18.62 22.03
CA GLY A 470 -29.03 -19.96 22.61
C GLY A 470 -28.09 -20.97 21.94
N TRP A 471 -27.94 -20.94 20.61
CA TRP A 471 -26.99 -21.81 19.92
C TRP A 471 -25.54 -21.42 20.21
N ALA A 472 -25.20 -20.15 20.27
CA ALA A 472 -23.87 -19.70 20.64
C ALA A 472 -23.50 -20.13 22.05
N GLU A 473 -24.42 -20.01 23.03
CA GLU A 473 -24.21 -20.44 24.40
C GLU A 473 -24.09 -21.97 24.51
N ARG A 474 -24.98 -22.70 23.83
CA ARG A 474 -24.93 -24.16 23.76
C ARG A 474 -23.59 -24.64 23.20
N TYR A 475 -23.09 -24.00 22.16
CA TYR A 475 -21.80 -24.33 21.59
C TYR A 475 -20.67 -24.03 22.58
N ARG A 476 -20.67 -22.86 23.22
CA ARG A 476 -19.66 -22.45 24.20
C ARG A 476 -19.56 -23.41 25.37
N CYS A 477 -20.69 -23.89 25.87
CA CYS A 477 -20.77 -24.84 27.01
C CYS A 477 -20.62 -26.31 26.60
N SER A 478 -20.50 -26.64 25.30
CA SER A 478 -20.37 -28.02 24.84
C SER A 478 -18.93 -28.53 24.99
N SER A 479 -18.78 -29.87 25.12
CA SER A 479 -17.49 -30.54 25.07
C SER A 479 -16.74 -30.23 23.75
N LEU A 480 -17.48 -30.12 22.66
CA LEU A 480 -16.93 -29.75 21.36
C LEU A 480 -16.37 -28.31 21.37
N GLY A 481 -17.09 -27.34 21.91
CA GLY A 481 -16.61 -25.96 22.07
C GLY A 481 -15.37 -25.88 22.94
N THR A 482 -15.31 -26.63 24.03
CA THR A 482 -14.12 -26.71 24.87
C THR A 482 -12.95 -27.30 24.12
N ALA A 483 -13.08 -28.45 23.46
CA ALA A 483 -12.00 -29.11 22.73
C ALA A 483 -11.53 -28.36 21.50
N GLN A 484 -12.45 -27.74 20.73
CA GLN A 484 -12.11 -27.10 19.48
C GLN A 484 -11.67 -25.63 19.63
N VAL A 485 -12.04 -24.95 20.71
CA VAL A 485 -11.70 -23.55 20.96
C VAL A 485 -10.83 -23.41 22.20
N PHE A 486 -11.38 -23.69 23.41
CA PHE A 486 -10.72 -23.32 24.67
C PHE A 486 -9.44 -24.10 24.95
N ASP A 487 -9.40 -25.42 24.71
CA ASP A 487 -8.20 -26.23 24.90
C ASP A 487 -7.09 -25.89 23.92
N ARG A 488 -7.44 -25.28 22.80
CA ARG A 488 -6.53 -24.88 21.75
C ARG A 488 -5.97 -23.46 21.92
N LEU A 489 -6.52 -22.65 22.84
CA LEU A 489 -6.00 -21.33 23.13
C LEU A 489 -4.59 -21.41 23.75
N SER A 490 -3.71 -20.48 23.31
CA SER A 490 -2.41 -20.27 23.94
C SER A 490 -2.54 -19.80 25.40
N ALA A 491 -1.47 -19.92 26.18
CA ALA A 491 -1.47 -19.45 27.55
C ALA A 491 -1.87 -17.97 27.68
N GLU A 492 -1.41 -17.14 26.75
CA GLU A 492 -1.76 -15.70 26.71
C GLU A 492 -3.24 -15.50 26.36
N ALA A 493 -3.74 -16.21 25.36
CA ALA A 493 -5.16 -16.16 24.99
C ALA A 493 -6.07 -16.64 26.12
N ARG A 494 -5.68 -17.70 26.86
CA ARG A 494 -6.42 -18.18 28.05
C ARG A 494 -6.46 -17.14 29.17
N ARG A 495 -5.35 -16.42 29.40
CA ARG A 495 -5.32 -15.29 30.36
C ARG A 495 -6.32 -14.20 30.01
N LEU A 496 -6.38 -13.83 28.70
CA LEU A 496 -7.32 -12.84 28.22
C LEU A 496 -8.79 -13.30 28.20
N ALA A 497 -9.01 -14.62 28.13
CA ALA A 497 -10.34 -15.22 28.18
C ALA A 497 -10.86 -15.43 29.60
N ALA A 498 -9.99 -15.45 30.62
CA ALA A 498 -10.39 -15.59 32.03
C ALA A 498 -11.19 -14.35 32.46
N PRO A 499 -12.32 -14.51 33.16
CA PRO A 499 -13.06 -13.39 33.70
C PRO A 499 -12.28 -12.77 34.89
N ASP A 500 -11.49 -11.75 34.60
CA ASP A 500 -10.77 -10.98 35.62
C ASP A 500 -11.56 -9.71 35.93
N GLU A 501 -11.99 -9.57 37.19
CA GLU A 501 -12.64 -8.35 37.71
C GLU A 501 -11.63 -7.20 37.78
N GLY A 502 -11.16 -6.72 36.61
CA GLY A 502 -10.20 -5.62 36.56
C GLY A 502 -9.20 -5.67 35.43
N ALA A 503 -9.36 -6.56 34.46
CA ALA A 503 -8.47 -6.59 33.28
C ALA A 503 -8.54 -5.24 32.55
N PRO A 504 -7.41 -4.51 32.38
CA PRO A 504 -7.41 -3.28 31.62
C PRO A 504 -7.83 -3.63 30.19
N THR A 505 -8.88 -3.01 29.70
CA THR A 505 -9.19 -2.96 28.29
C THR A 505 -7.91 -2.60 27.56
N LEU A 506 -7.26 -3.57 26.89
CA LEU A 506 -6.07 -3.37 26.06
C LEU A 506 -6.42 -2.57 24.79
N VAL A 507 -7.25 -1.57 24.95
CA VAL A 507 -7.38 -0.48 23.98
C VAL A 507 -6.14 0.37 24.19
N PRO A 508 -5.14 0.35 23.31
CA PRO A 508 -4.01 1.24 23.45
C PRO A 508 -4.55 2.67 23.45
N THR A 509 -4.58 3.30 24.62
CA THR A 509 -4.90 4.71 24.78
C THR A 509 -3.96 5.47 23.83
N ARG A 510 -4.55 6.21 22.90
CA ARG A 510 -3.78 7.12 22.06
C ARG A 510 -2.99 8.03 22.99
N PRO A 511 -1.67 8.12 22.88
CA PRO A 511 -0.95 9.16 23.57
C PRO A 511 -1.47 10.50 23.03
N GLY A 512 -2.36 11.15 23.78
CA GLY A 512 -2.90 12.45 23.47
C GLY A 512 -1.90 13.51 23.90
N GLY A 513 -1.23 14.16 22.94
CA GLY A 513 -0.35 15.27 23.21
C GLY A 513 0.39 15.72 21.96
N ILE A 514 0.83 17.00 21.94
CA ILE A 514 1.64 17.58 20.85
C ILE A 514 2.91 16.76 20.61
N ALA A 515 3.54 16.25 21.69
CA ALA A 515 4.71 15.37 21.60
C ALA A 515 4.47 14.06 20.82
N ALA A 516 3.31 13.44 20.99
CA ALA A 516 2.92 12.27 20.22
C ALA A 516 2.61 12.61 18.75
N ARG A 517 2.09 13.80 18.48
CA ARG A 517 1.89 14.32 17.12
C ARG A 517 3.23 14.61 16.43
N LEU A 518 4.20 15.16 17.14
CA LEU A 518 5.57 15.39 16.65
C LEU A 518 6.35 14.08 16.47
N ALA A 519 6.19 13.11 17.38
CA ALA A 519 6.76 11.77 17.21
C ALA A 519 6.16 11.04 15.99
N ALA A 520 4.89 11.32 15.66
CA ALA A 520 4.26 10.82 14.45
C ALA A 520 4.88 11.41 13.17
N LEU A 521 5.34 12.67 13.20
CA LEU A 521 6.06 13.30 12.08
C LEU A 521 7.49 12.76 11.94
N ARG A 522 8.16 12.39 13.03
CA ARG A 522 9.49 11.74 12.97
C ARG A 522 9.48 10.39 12.23
N GLY A 523 8.36 9.68 12.20
CA GLY A 523 8.19 8.45 11.39
C GLY A 523 8.02 8.70 9.89
N PHE A 524 7.99 9.96 9.45
CA PHE A 524 7.82 10.32 8.04
C PHE A 524 9.15 10.29 7.27
N VAL A 525 10.25 10.64 7.92
CA VAL A 525 11.59 10.58 7.34
C VAL A 525 12.15 9.16 7.56
N PRO A 526 12.51 8.42 6.47
CA PRO A 526 13.15 7.12 6.63
C PRO A 526 14.46 7.27 7.40
N ALA A 527 14.68 6.38 8.37
CA ALA A 527 15.95 6.36 9.09
C ALA A 527 17.13 6.13 8.09
N PRO A 528 18.33 6.68 8.34
CA PRO A 528 19.44 6.67 7.38
C PRO A 528 19.73 5.31 6.74
N GLY A 529 19.61 4.19 7.47
CA GLY A 529 19.80 2.84 6.93
C GLY A 529 18.65 2.32 6.04
N ARG A 530 17.52 3.04 5.94
CA ARG A 530 16.38 2.69 5.06
C ARG A 530 16.22 3.64 3.88
N LEU A 531 17.15 4.56 3.67
CA LEU A 531 17.08 5.53 2.58
C LEU A 531 17.17 4.83 1.21
N ALA A 532 18.06 3.86 1.07
CA ALA A 532 18.22 3.07 -0.16
C ALA A 532 16.93 2.31 -0.53
N THR A 533 16.28 1.68 0.46
CA THR A 533 15.00 0.99 0.24
C THR A 533 13.87 1.95 -0.11
N ALA A 534 13.85 3.14 0.49
CA ALA A 534 12.88 4.19 0.17
C ALA A 534 13.06 4.73 -1.26
N ILE A 535 14.30 4.94 -1.70
CA ILE A 535 14.64 5.37 -3.07
C ILE A 535 14.26 4.27 -4.08
N CYS A 536 14.56 3.01 -3.77
CA CYS A 536 14.17 1.88 -4.63
C CYS A 536 12.63 1.82 -4.78
N SER A 537 11.89 1.86 -3.66
CA SER A 537 10.43 1.88 -3.68
C SER A 537 9.87 3.08 -4.44
N TRP A 538 10.43 4.27 -4.26
CA TRP A 538 10.06 5.46 -5.02
C TRP A 538 10.28 5.28 -6.51
N SER A 539 11.43 4.73 -6.94
CA SER A 539 11.73 4.49 -8.35
C SER A 539 10.73 3.51 -8.98
N VAL A 540 10.42 2.39 -8.30
CA VAL A 540 9.45 1.39 -8.77
C VAL A 540 8.05 1.98 -8.89
N LEU A 541 7.60 2.70 -7.86
CA LEU A 541 6.29 3.35 -7.83
C LEU A 541 6.17 4.45 -8.90
N SER A 542 7.21 5.26 -9.08
CA SER A 542 7.25 6.31 -10.12
C SER A 542 7.16 5.71 -11.52
N ARG A 543 7.94 4.66 -11.81
CA ARG A 543 7.88 3.95 -13.11
C ARG A 543 6.51 3.32 -13.35
N ARG A 544 5.91 2.69 -12.31
CA ARG A 544 4.56 2.14 -12.37
C ARG A 544 3.54 3.23 -12.66
N HIS A 545 3.57 4.31 -11.89
CA HIS A 545 2.64 5.42 -12.02
C HIS A 545 2.74 6.09 -13.40
N LEU A 546 3.95 6.40 -13.84
CA LEU A 546 4.19 7.00 -15.15
C LEU A 546 3.69 6.09 -16.29
N ARG A 547 3.93 4.77 -16.19
CA ARG A 547 3.45 3.81 -17.19
C ARG A 547 1.93 3.73 -17.27
N ILE A 548 1.25 3.74 -16.11
CA ILE A 548 -0.22 3.74 -16.05
C ILE A 548 -0.78 5.03 -16.68
N ARG A 549 -0.17 6.18 -16.39
CA ARG A 549 -0.65 7.48 -16.89
C ARG A 549 -0.36 7.66 -18.38
N LEU A 550 0.83 7.34 -18.85
CA LEU A 550 1.20 7.41 -20.26
C LEU A 550 0.50 6.32 -21.12
N GLY A 551 0.13 5.21 -20.53
CA GLY A 551 -0.65 4.16 -21.20
C GLY A 551 -2.12 4.52 -21.48
N ALA A 552 -2.61 5.68 -21.01
CA ALA A 552 -3.99 6.14 -21.19
C ALA A 552 -4.06 7.44 -22.04
N PRO A 553 -3.81 7.38 -23.37
CA PRO A 553 -3.68 8.56 -24.23
C PRO A 553 -4.92 9.44 -24.24
N LYS A 554 -6.13 8.86 -24.12
CA LYS A 554 -7.38 9.61 -24.02
C LYS A 554 -7.42 10.53 -22.79
N ARG A 555 -6.90 10.09 -21.65
CA ARG A 555 -6.82 10.90 -20.42
C ARG A 555 -5.77 12.00 -20.55
N LEU A 556 -4.63 11.69 -21.19
CA LEU A 556 -3.60 12.71 -21.47
C LEU A 556 -4.14 13.83 -22.36
N LEU A 557 -4.88 13.48 -23.41
CA LEU A 557 -5.52 14.46 -24.29
C LEU A 557 -6.51 15.34 -23.53
N LEU A 558 -7.32 14.76 -22.62
CA LEU A 558 -8.25 15.50 -21.77
C LEU A 558 -7.51 16.51 -20.87
N PHE A 559 -6.36 16.17 -20.32
CA PHE A 559 -5.57 17.09 -19.53
C PHE A 559 -5.01 18.26 -20.36
N LEU A 560 -4.65 18.04 -21.63
CA LEU A 560 -4.21 19.09 -22.54
C LEU A 560 -5.35 20.01 -23.02
N LEU A 561 -6.60 19.57 -22.91
CA LEU A 561 -7.77 20.38 -23.25
C LEU A 561 -7.95 21.56 -22.28
N ILE A 562 -7.61 21.40 -20.99
CA ILE A 562 -7.77 22.44 -19.96
C ILE A 562 -7.02 23.72 -20.31
N PRO A 563 -5.68 23.71 -20.52
CA PRO A 563 -4.95 24.92 -20.88
C PRO A 563 -5.37 25.46 -22.23
N THR A 564 -5.80 24.61 -23.17
CA THR A 564 -6.30 25.03 -24.48
C THR A 564 -7.59 25.82 -24.33
N VAL A 565 -8.56 25.37 -23.57
CA VAL A 565 -9.83 26.09 -23.32
C VAL A 565 -9.55 27.42 -22.60
N LEU A 566 -8.70 27.41 -21.59
CA LEU A 566 -8.33 28.63 -20.87
C LEU A 566 -7.58 29.63 -21.75
N ALA A 567 -6.72 29.14 -22.66
CA ALA A 567 -6.07 30.00 -23.67
C ALA A 567 -7.11 30.65 -24.62
N LEU A 568 -8.08 29.84 -25.12
CA LEU A 568 -9.15 30.37 -25.97
C LEU A 568 -9.99 31.42 -25.26
N VAL A 569 -10.33 31.20 -23.98
CA VAL A 569 -11.02 32.19 -23.15
C VAL A 569 -10.16 33.45 -22.98
N THR A 570 -8.87 33.31 -22.76
CA THR A 570 -7.95 34.45 -22.65
C THR A 570 -7.86 35.22 -23.97
N LEU A 571 -7.76 34.51 -25.11
CA LEU A 571 -7.70 35.10 -26.44
C LEU A 571 -9.02 35.80 -26.86
N SER A 572 -10.15 35.39 -26.29
CA SER A 572 -11.45 36.04 -26.53
C SER A 572 -11.64 37.37 -25.78
N GLN A 573 -10.73 37.71 -24.85
CA GLN A 573 -10.79 38.97 -24.13
C GLN A 573 -10.50 40.10 -25.12
N PRO A 574 -11.20 41.27 -25.02
CA PRO A 574 -10.91 42.43 -25.85
C PRO A 574 -9.57 43.06 -25.43
N ILE A 575 -8.47 42.50 -25.96
CA ILE A 575 -7.15 43.04 -25.77
C ILE A 575 -6.95 44.02 -26.90
N SER A 576 -7.08 45.34 -26.64
CA SER A 576 -6.89 46.36 -27.62
C SER A 576 -5.46 46.35 -28.15
N GLY A 577 -5.31 46.59 -29.40
CA GLY A 577 -4.02 46.82 -30.03
C GLY A 577 -3.23 47.99 -29.38
N PRO A 578 -2.00 48.21 -29.81
CA PRO A 578 -1.19 49.31 -29.27
C PRO A 578 -1.96 50.64 -29.47
N PRO A 579 -1.95 51.48 -28.43
CA PRO A 579 -2.47 52.82 -28.60
C PRO A 579 -1.73 53.50 -29.77
N ASP A 580 -2.39 54.37 -30.53
CA ASP A 580 -1.80 55.09 -31.64
C ASP A 580 -0.49 55.71 -31.20
N GLY A 581 0.60 55.36 -31.91
CA GLY A 581 1.95 55.76 -31.54
C GLY A 581 2.19 57.29 -31.48
N ALA A 582 1.29 58.06 -32.05
CA ALA A 582 1.28 59.50 -31.95
C ALA A 582 0.69 60.02 -30.62
N ALA A 583 -0.40 59.41 -30.14
CA ALA A 583 -1.00 59.74 -28.83
C ALA A 583 -0.08 59.32 -27.68
N VAL A 584 0.61 58.17 -27.82
CA VAL A 584 1.57 57.69 -26.80
C VAL A 584 2.78 58.61 -26.72
N ARG A 585 3.32 59.08 -27.86
CA ARG A 585 4.44 60.01 -27.88
C ARG A 585 4.07 61.39 -27.30
N ALA A 586 2.91 61.91 -27.63
CA ALA A 586 2.41 63.18 -27.06
C ALA A 586 2.20 63.05 -25.52
N GLY A 587 1.65 61.93 -25.03
CA GLY A 587 1.51 61.69 -23.61
C GLY A 587 2.86 61.49 -22.89
N GLN A 588 3.82 60.85 -23.54
CA GLN A 588 5.20 60.70 -23.04
C GLN A 588 5.93 62.03 -22.92
N GLU A 589 5.81 62.88 -23.93
CA GLU A 589 6.44 64.23 -23.91
C GLU A 589 5.81 65.14 -22.87
N GLN A 590 4.47 65.09 -22.71
CA GLN A 590 3.79 65.82 -21.67
C GLN A 590 4.18 65.38 -20.28
N LEU A 591 4.26 64.07 -20.04
CA LEU A 591 4.65 63.50 -18.76
C LEU A 591 6.14 63.73 -18.45
N ARG A 592 7.04 63.57 -19.43
CA ARG A 592 8.48 63.94 -19.30
C ARG A 592 8.66 65.41 -18.94
N ALA A 593 7.91 66.30 -19.58
CA ALA A 593 7.91 67.73 -19.30
C ALA A 593 7.33 68.05 -17.90
N GLN A 594 6.35 67.29 -17.42
CA GLN A 594 5.81 67.43 -16.07
C GLN A 594 6.74 66.85 -15.03
N VAL A 595 7.35 65.68 -15.24
CA VAL A 595 8.34 65.06 -14.37
C VAL A 595 9.59 65.93 -14.24
N ALA A 596 10.02 66.58 -15.31
CA ALA A 596 11.17 67.51 -15.27
C ALA A 596 10.89 68.78 -14.46
N ARG A 597 9.62 69.17 -14.28
CA ARG A 597 9.19 70.39 -13.56
C ARG A 597 8.78 70.17 -12.12
N GLY A 598 8.59 68.92 -11.67
CA GLY A 598 7.77 68.77 -10.45
C GLY A 598 8.43 67.94 -9.38
N GLY A 599 8.30 68.45 -8.17
CA GLY A 599 8.50 67.76 -6.89
C GLY A 599 7.24 67.00 -6.38
N PRO A 600 7.07 66.77 -5.07
CA PRO A 600 6.01 65.95 -4.48
C PRO A 600 4.56 66.34 -4.86
N ALA A 601 4.33 67.54 -5.36
CA ALA A 601 3.03 67.95 -5.90
C ALA A 601 2.59 67.14 -7.13
N LEU A 602 3.51 66.63 -7.92
CA LEU A 602 3.21 65.81 -9.09
C LEU A 602 2.71 64.41 -8.69
N GLU A 603 3.21 63.85 -7.59
CA GLU A 603 2.76 62.56 -7.08
C GLU A 603 1.29 62.63 -6.64
N VAL A 604 0.89 63.73 -6.03
CA VAL A 604 -0.49 63.99 -5.65
C VAL A 604 -1.40 64.18 -6.84
N GLN A 605 -0.90 64.92 -7.86
CA GLN A 605 -1.63 65.11 -9.12
C GLN A 605 -1.78 63.83 -9.94
N LEU A 606 -0.76 63.04 -10.04
CA LEU A 606 -0.81 61.70 -10.68
C LEU A 606 -1.72 60.75 -9.94
N LYS A 607 -1.70 60.77 -8.60
CA LYS A 607 -2.67 60.03 -7.78
C LYS A 607 -4.10 60.48 -7.98
N SER A 608 -4.35 61.75 -8.17
CA SER A 608 -5.71 62.28 -8.44
C SER A 608 -6.18 61.99 -9.89
N LEU A 609 -5.27 61.96 -10.88
CA LEU A 609 -5.55 61.58 -12.27
C LEU A 609 -5.76 60.07 -12.44
N LEU A 610 -5.14 59.28 -11.57
CA LEU A 610 -5.25 57.81 -11.54
C LEU A 610 -6.33 57.32 -10.58
N SER A 611 -7.02 58.24 -9.92
CA SER A 611 -8.17 57.91 -9.04
C SER A 611 -9.33 57.35 -9.88
N PRO A 612 -10.13 56.41 -9.35
CA PRO A 612 -11.26 55.78 -10.05
C PRO A 612 -12.33 56.76 -10.53
N ALA A 613 -12.33 57.99 -10.04
CA ALA A 613 -13.25 59.06 -10.45
C ALA A 613 -12.78 59.83 -11.69
N GLY A 614 -11.55 59.60 -12.19
CA GLY A 614 -11.02 60.18 -13.43
C GLY A 614 -11.29 59.26 -14.60
N SER A 615 -11.36 59.81 -15.81
CA SER A 615 -11.61 59.11 -17.07
C SER A 615 -10.53 58.12 -17.55
N TRP A 616 -9.55 57.83 -16.70
CA TRP A 616 -8.45 56.90 -16.97
C TRP A 616 -8.69 55.58 -16.28
N ASP A 617 -8.90 54.57 -17.09
CA ASP A 617 -8.96 53.21 -16.57
C ASP A 617 -7.54 52.68 -16.15
N GLN A 618 -7.50 51.61 -15.37
CA GLN A 618 -6.24 50.98 -14.93
C GLN A 618 -5.32 50.59 -16.09
N ARG A 619 -5.91 50.39 -17.25
CA ARG A 619 -5.23 50.05 -18.50
C ARG A 619 -4.46 51.25 -19.05
N SER A 620 -5.09 52.41 -19.12
CA SER A 620 -4.46 53.65 -19.60
C SER A 620 -3.26 54.06 -18.71
N ALA A 621 -3.36 53.78 -17.40
CA ALA A 621 -2.27 54.05 -16.47
C ALA A 621 -1.08 53.09 -16.66
N ALA A 622 -1.35 51.78 -16.86
CA ALA A 622 -0.34 50.79 -17.16
C ALA A 622 0.32 51.07 -18.53
N ASP A 623 -0.44 51.43 -19.51
CA ASP A 623 0.03 51.87 -20.85
C ASP A 623 0.95 53.07 -20.76
N LEU A 624 0.62 54.04 -19.91
CA LEU A 624 1.41 55.25 -19.69
C LEU A 624 2.73 54.95 -18.99
N VAL A 625 2.73 54.18 -17.92
CA VAL A 625 3.95 53.79 -17.20
C VAL A 625 4.88 52.99 -18.10
N TRP A 626 4.30 52.17 -18.98
CA TRP A 626 5.04 51.35 -19.90
C TRP A 626 5.64 52.22 -21.04
N ALA A 627 4.84 53.13 -21.58
CA ALA A 627 5.24 54.06 -22.61
C ALA A 627 6.41 54.99 -22.20
N LEU A 628 6.50 55.34 -20.93
CA LEU A 628 7.60 56.13 -20.36
C LEU A 628 8.97 55.43 -20.41
N ARG A 629 8.97 54.11 -20.49
CA ARG A 629 10.25 53.35 -20.50
C ARG A 629 10.79 53.02 -21.88
N HIS A 630 9.92 52.81 -22.87
CA HIS A 630 10.34 52.23 -24.13
C HIS A 630 10.06 53.23 -25.30
N GLU A 631 11.10 53.60 -26.03
CA GLU A 631 11.02 54.45 -27.23
C GLU A 631 10.51 53.70 -28.47
N GLY A 632 9.62 52.71 -28.27
CA GLY A 632 9.09 51.98 -29.42
C GLY A 632 7.90 51.06 -29.05
N PRO A 633 7.15 50.59 -30.06
CA PRO A 633 5.95 49.78 -29.87
C PRO A 633 6.22 48.32 -29.42
N ALA A 634 7.36 48.08 -28.81
CA ALA A 634 7.86 46.72 -28.67
C ALA A 634 7.22 45.85 -27.58
N HIS A 635 6.53 46.38 -26.57
CA HIS A 635 5.92 45.60 -25.53
C HIS A 635 4.62 46.25 -25.06
N LEU A 636 3.51 45.51 -25.12
CA LEU A 636 2.18 45.97 -24.71
C LEU A 636 1.96 45.67 -23.22
N PRO A 637 1.37 46.59 -22.44
CA PRO A 637 0.89 46.29 -21.13
C PRO A 637 -0.23 45.26 -21.23
N VAL A 638 -0.11 44.22 -20.41
CA VAL A 638 -1.10 43.15 -20.38
C VAL A 638 -2.18 43.50 -19.33
N PRO A 639 -3.47 43.46 -19.68
CA PRO A 639 -4.55 43.73 -18.74
C PRO A 639 -4.44 42.80 -17.49
N LEU A 640 -4.83 43.30 -16.31
CA LEU A 640 -4.81 42.55 -15.07
C LEU A 640 -5.66 41.26 -15.14
N SER A 641 -6.77 41.31 -15.91
CA SER A 641 -7.59 40.11 -16.19
C SER A 641 -6.83 39.00 -16.89
N VAL A 642 -5.91 39.35 -17.81
CA VAL A 642 -5.08 38.37 -18.51
C VAL A 642 -4.00 37.81 -17.58
N LEU A 643 -3.39 38.65 -16.73
CA LEU A 643 -2.44 38.18 -15.71
C LEU A 643 -3.11 37.23 -14.72
N LEU A 644 -4.35 37.54 -14.34
CA LEU A 644 -5.16 36.63 -13.52
C LEU A 644 -5.40 35.31 -14.27
N MET A 645 -5.72 35.31 -15.54
CA MET A 645 -5.91 34.09 -16.35
C MET A 645 -4.63 33.26 -16.43
N VAL A 646 -3.47 33.90 -16.59
CA VAL A 646 -2.16 33.23 -16.55
C VAL A 646 -1.96 32.46 -15.24
N VAL A 647 -2.19 33.13 -14.11
CA VAL A 647 -2.02 32.52 -12.79
C VAL A 647 -3.09 31.48 -12.51
N MET A 648 -4.34 31.77 -12.85
CA MET A 648 -5.45 30.83 -12.65
C MET A 648 -5.30 29.57 -13.50
N THR A 649 -4.72 29.66 -14.69
CA THR A 649 -4.38 28.46 -15.49
C THR A 649 -3.43 27.55 -14.73
N ALA A 650 -2.42 28.10 -14.07
CA ALA A 650 -1.50 27.32 -13.24
C ALA A 650 -2.21 26.65 -12.04
N VAL A 651 -3.09 27.41 -11.36
CA VAL A 651 -3.89 26.90 -10.22
C VAL A 651 -4.84 25.79 -10.67
N PHE A 652 -5.61 26.01 -11.74
CA PHE A 652 -6.53 25.01 -12.28
C PHE A 652 -5.80 23.74 -12.72
N SER A 653 -4.75 23.90 -13.53
CA SER A 653 -3.95 22.79 -14.03
C SER A 653 -3.39 21.93 -12.88
N GLY A 654 -2.78 22.55 -11.87
CA GLY A 654 -2.20 21.86 -10.74
C GLY A 654 -3.25 21.15 -9.88
N THR A 655 -4.33 21.84 -9.54
CA THR A 655 -5.38 21.29 -8.65
C THR A 655 -6.14 20.14 -9.33
N LEU A 656 -6.56 20.30 -10.59
CA LEU A 656 -7.38 19.30 -11.29
C LEU A 656 -6.61 18.04 -11.65
N ILE A 657 -5.31 18.13 -12.01
CA ILE A 657 -4.52 16.93 -12.31
C ILE A 657 -4.30 16.06 -11.08
N SER A 658 -4.24 16.67 -9.89
CA SER A 658 -3.85 16.01 -8.66
C SER A 658 -5.01 15.64 -7.72
N CYS A 659 -6.19 16.26 -7.85
CA CYS A 659 -7.32 16.06 -6.93
C CYS A 659 -7.90 14.64 -6.95
N LEU A 660 -7.67 13.85 -7.98
CA LEU A 660 -8.13 12.46 -8.10
C LEU A 660 -7.02 11.42 -7.92
N GLU A 661 -5.76 11.85 -7.81
CA GLU A 661 -4.59 10.96 -7.85
C GLU A 661 -4.52 9.92 -6.71
N ILE A 662 -5.01 10.26 -5.54
CA ILE A 662 -4.98 9.38 -4.36
C ILE A 662 -6.35 8.72 -4.16
N SER A 663 -7.42 9.48 -4.32
CA SER A 663 -8.78 9.00 -4.06
C SER A 663 -9.19 7.83 -4.95
N THR A 664 -8.81 7.84 -6.24
CA THR A 664 -9.10 6.75 -7.20
C THR A 664 -8.29 5.48 -6.95
N GLU A 665 -7.10 5.59 -6.35
CA GLU A 665 -6.22 4.46 -6.02
C GLU A 665 -6.30 4.05 -4.54
N ARG A 666 -7.26 4.56 -3.79
CA ARG A 666 -7.34 4.40 -2.33
C ARG A 666 -7.38 2.94 -1.87
N SER A 667 -8.13 2.10 -2.55
CA SER A 667 -8.22 0.67 -2.24
C SER A 667 -6.87 -0.02 -2.45
N ILE A 668 -6.18 0.28 -3.57
CA ILE A 668 -4.85 -0.25 -3.88
C ILE A 668 -3.84 0.26 -2.84
N TYR A 669 -3.85 1.56 -2.53
CA TYR A 669 -2.98 2.14 -1.50
C TYR A 669 -3.18 1.44 -0.15
N ARG A 670 -4.43 1.26 0.30
CA ARG A 670 -4.73 0.56 1.56
C ARG A 670 -4.19 -0.87 1.57
N ARG A 671 -4.39 -1.62 0.50
CA ARG A 671 -3.86 -2.98 0.37
C ARG A 671 -2.32 -2.99 0.43
N GLU A 672 -1.65 -2.15 -0.36
CA GLU A 672 -0.18 -2.07 -0.37
C GLU A 672 0.38 -1.54 0.96
N ARG A 673 -0.38 -0.69 1.66
CA ARG A 673 -0.02 -0.20 2.98
C ARG A 673 -0.03 -1.28 4.06
N LEU A 674 -0.90 -2.28 3.92
CA LEU A 674 -0.90 -3.46 4.79
C LEU A 674 0.42 -4.23 4.68
N SER A 675 1.05 -4.24 3.49
CA SER A 675 2.32 -4.90 3.24
C SER A 675 3.51 -4.05 3.73
N HIS A 676 4.07 -3.17 2.94
CA HIS A 676 5.27 -2.40 3.31
C HIS A 676 5.29 -0.97 2.79
N LEU A 677 4.25 -0.52 2.10
CA LEU A 677 4.28 0.77 1.44
C LEU A 677 4.49 1.91 2.45
N ALA A 678 5.58 2.66 2.33
CA ALA A 678 5.81 3.88 3.10
C ALA A 678 5.09 5.07 2.45
N ILE A 679 4.59 6.01 3.26
CA ILE A 679 3.82 7.16 2.78
C ILE A 679 4.69 8.09 1.95
N ALA A 680 5.94 8.37 2.36
CA ALA A 680 6.81 9.30 1.67
C ALA A 680 7.18 8.86 0.25
N PRO A 681 7.67 7.63 -0.02
CA PRO A 681 7.89 7.15 -1.38
C PRO A 681 6.63 7.12 -2.24
N TYR A 682 5.47 6.82 -1.66
CA TYR A 682 4.19 6.82 -2.37
C TYR A 682 3.81 8.22 -2.85
N LEU A 683 3.85 9.23 -1.97
CA LEU A 683 3.58 10.62 -2.36
C LEU A 683 4.61 11.15 -3.35
N ALA A 684 5.89 10.91 -3.07
CA ALA A 684 6.98 11.32 -3.95
C ALA A 684 6.88 10.69 -5.34
N ALA A 685 6.30 9.50 -5.48
CA ALA A 685 6.09 8.84 -6.77
C ALA A 685 5.01 9.50 -7.65
N LYS A 686 4.07 10.24 -7.04
CA LYS A 686 3.03 10.99 -7.78
C LYS A 686 3.57 12.29 -8.37
N LEU A 687 4.56 12.90 -7.72
CA LEU A 687 5.05 14.22 -8.08
C LEU A 687 5.65 14.31 -9.50
N PRO A 688 6.51 13.41 -9.99
CA PRO A 688 7.16 13.55 -11.30
C PRO A 688 6.16 13.71 -12.46
N PHE A 689 5.09 12.94 -12.44
CA PHE A 689 4.03 13.05 -13.46
C PHE A 689 3.23 14.35 -13.32
N CYS A 690 2.73 14.65 -12.11
CA CYS A 690 1.90 15.84 -11.87
C CYS A 690 2.69 17.13 -12.17
N LEU A 691 3.94 17.23 -11.69
CA LEU A 691 4.77 18.42 -11.90
C LEU A 691 5.20 18.57 -13.37
N GLY A 692 5.59 17.48 -14.01
CA GLY A 692 5.96 17.50 -15.44
C GLY A 692 4.77 17.86 -16.33
N MET A 693 3.60 17.28 -16.05
CA MET A 693 2.40 17.55 -16.85
C MET A 693 1.88 18.97 -16.65
N THR A 694 1.89 19.51 -15.43
CA THR A 694 1.50 20.91 -15.17
C THR A 694 2.48 21.90 -15.78
N ALA A 695 3.77 21.61 -15.76
CA ALA A 695 4.78 22.44 -16.44
C ALA A 695 4.54 22.47 -17.95
N LEU A 696 4.21 21.32 -18.55
CA LEU A 696 3.83 21.23 -19.97
C LEU A 696 2.54 21.99 -20.28
N GLN A 697 1.52 21.90 -19.41
CA GLN A 697 0.25 22.62 -19.55
C GLN A 697 0.45 24.14 -19.48
N CYS A 698 1.26 24.63 -18.55
CA CYS A 698 1.62 26.05 -18.44
C CYS A 698 2.37 26.52 -19.70
N LEU A 699 3.28 25.71 -20.23
CA LEU A 699 3.99 26.04 -21.46
C LEU A 699 3.05 26.09 -22.66
N LEU A 700 2.17 25.09 -22.80
CA LEU A 700 1.18 25.03 -23.87
C LEU A 700 0.25 26.26 -23.84
N PHE A 701 -0.23 26.65 -22.67
CA PHE A 701 -1.04 27.83 -22.48
C PHE A 701 -0.32 29.09 -22.98
N LEU A 702 0.93 29.32 -22.58
CA LEU A 702 1.72 30.47 -22.99
C LEU A 702 1.99 30.47 -24.50
N LEU A 703 2.32 29.32 -25.09
CA LEU A 703 2.53 29.17 -26.52
C LEU A 703 1.26 29.48 -27.34
N LEU A 704 0.10 29.07 -26.85
CA LEU A 704 -1.19 29.41 -27.46
C LEU A 704 -1.49 30.91 -27.32
N CYS A 705 -1.23 31.50 -26.16
CA CYS A 705 -1.35 32.93 -25.97
C CYS A 705 -0.41 33.75 -26.90
N TRP A 706 0.76 33.22 -27.24
CA TRP A 706 1.70 33.84 -28.19
C TRP A 706 1.16 33.98 -29.63
N LEU A 707 0.14 33.23 -30.00
CA LEU A 707 -0.54 33.37 -31.28
C LEU A 707 -1.31 34.70 -31.39
N HIS A 708 -1.61 35.35 -30.25
CA HIS A 708 -2.27 36.66 -30.26
C HIS A 708 -1.26 37.80 -30.37
N PRO A 709 -1.41 38.76 -31.32
CA PRO A 709 -0.43 39.82 -31.54
C PRO A 709 -0.09 40.65 -30.30
N ALA A 710 -1.08 40.89 -29.45
CA ALA A 710 -0.89 41.62 -28.18
C ALA A 710 -0.21 40.82 -27.06
N LEU A 711 -0.32 39.47 -27.05
CA LEU A 711 0.24 38.60 -26.04
C LEU A 711 1.53 37.90 -26.48
N GLY A 712 1.85 37.95 -27.79
CA GLY A 712 3.05 37.29 -28.34
C GLY A 712 4.38 37.89 -27.88
N ARG A 713 4.32 38.91 -27.03
CA ARG A 713 5.49 39.57 -26.45
C ARG A 713 5.61 39.34 -24.93
N LEU A 714 4.77 38.47 -24.32
CA LEU A 714 4.96 38.05 -22.93
C LEU A 714 6.33 37.38 -22.79
N PRO A 715 7.17 37.78 -21.81
CA PRO A 715 8.48 37.18 -21.61
C PRO A 715 8.33 35.78 -21.08
N LEU A 716 8.54 34.76 -21.92
CA LEU A 716 8.39 33.34 -21.58
C LEU A 716 9.28 32.93 -20.39
N LEU A 717 10.55 33.34 -20.43
CA LEU A 717 11.55 32.93 -19.44
C LEU A 717 11.18 33.26 -17.99
N PRO A 718 10.70 34.46 -17.61
CA PRO A 718 10.31 34.71 -16.23
C PRO A 718 8.86 34.26 -15.90
N VAL A 719 7.94 34.26 -16.91
CA VAL A 719 6.52 33.96 -16.65
C VAL A 719 6.30 32.45 -16.50
N TRP A 720 6.89 31.61 -17.35
CA TRP A 720 6.71 30.16 -17.28
C TRP A 720 7.17 29.55 -15.93
N PRO A 721 8.38 29.83 -15.39
CA PRO A 721 8.78 29.34 -14.08
C PRO A 721 7.86 29.79 -12.94
N THR A 722 7.33 31.01 -13.03
CA THR A 722 6.35 31.53 -12.06
C THR A 722 5.07 30.71 -12.10
N MET A 723 4.50 30.46 -13.30
CA MET A 723 3.34 29.60 -13.46
C MET A 723 3.60 28.20 -12.92
N VAL A 724 4.78 27.62 -13.19
CA VAL A 724 5.17 26.30 -12.70
C VAL A 724 5.24 26.29 -11.16
N ALA A 725 5.78 27.32 -10.52
CA ALA A 725 5.85 27.40 -9.05
C ALA A 725 4.45 27.45 -8.42
N VAL A 726 3.55 28.24 -9.00
CA VAL A 726 2.13 28.27 -8.56
C VAL A 726 1.44 26.93 -8.79
N ALA A 727 1.63 26.32 -9.97
CA ALA A 727 1.05 25.03 -10.31
C ALA A 727 1.54 23.92 -9.37
N TRP A 728 2.79 23.94 -8.95
CA TRP A 728 3.33 22.97 -8.00
C TRP A 728 2.70 23.11 -6.62
N CYS A 729 2.46 24.34 -6.14
CA CYS A 729 1.70 24.55 -4.92
C CYS A 729 0.26 24.04 -5.07
N ALA A 730 -0.38 24.30 -6.20
CA ALA A 730 -1.72 23.80 -6.52
C ALA A 730 -1.78 22.26 -6.60
N VAL A 731 -0.74 21.61 -7.13
CA VAL A 731 -0.60 20.14 -7.09
C VAL A 731 -0.59 19.62 -5.65
N ALA A 732 0.17 20.25 -4.76
CA ALA A 732 0.22 19.85 -3.35
C ALA A 732 -1.14 19.99 -2.66
N ILE A 733 -1.88 21.07 -2.96
CA ILE A 733 -3.27 21.28 -2.49
C ILE A 733 -4.17 20.17 -3.02
N GLY A 734 -4.17 19.90 -4.33
CA GLY A 734 -5.01 18.87 -4.93
C GLY A 734 -4.72 17.46 -4.40
N LEU A 735 -3.45 17.09 -4.18
CA LEU A 735 -3.09 15.82 -3.53
C LEU A 735 -3.64 15.74 -2.10
N CYS A 736 -3.58 16.85 -1.35
CA CYS A 736 -4.13 16.92 0.00
C CYS A 736 -5.66 16.73 0.01
N LEU A 737 -6.38 17.39 -0.89
CA LEU A 737 -7.83 17.24 -1.07
C LEU A 737 -8.20 15.81 -1.47
N SER A 738 -7.42 15.21 -2.37
CA SER A 738 -7.57 13.81 -2.78
C SER A 738 -7.38 12.84 -1.61
N ALA A 739 -6.41 13.09 -0.73
CA ALA A 739 -6.20 12.29 0.47
C ALA A 739 -7.30 12.49 1.52
N ALA A 740 -7.86 13.70 1.62
CA ALA A 740 -8.90 14.02 2.59
C ALA A 740 -10.28 13.44 2.23
N ASP A 741 -10.55 13.14 0.94
CA ASP A 741 -11.84 12.64 0.48
C ASP A 741 -12.18 11.24 1.03
N PRO A 742 -13.23 11.06 1.84
CA PRO A 742 -13.59 9.76 2.41
C PRO A 742 -14.30 8.85 1.38
N ALA A 743 -14.87 9.40 0.31
CA ALA A 743 -15.81 8.74 -0.60
C ALA A 743 -15.18 8.26 -1.92
N GLY A 744 -13.86 8.07 -1.96
CA GLY A 744 -13.19 7.45 -3.11
C GLY A 744 -13.23 8.28 -4.40
N GLY A 745 -13.18 9.61 -4.30
CA GLY A 745 -13.10 10.53 -5.44
C GLY A 745 -14.37 11.31 -5.73
N ARG A 746 -15.51 10.96 -5.13
CA ARG A 746 -16.79 11.64 -5.38
C ARG A 746 -16.79 13.10 -4.94
N PHE A 747 -16.13 13.41 -3.84
CA PHE A 747 -16.04 14.78 -3.32
C PHE A 747 -14.76 15.50 -3.71
N SER A 748 -13.73 14.81 -4.18
CA SER A 748 -12.43 15.40 -4.51
C SER A 748 -12.54 16.53 -5.52
N VAL A 749 -13.35 16.37 -6.57
CA VAL A 749 -13.55 17.40 -7.61
C VAL A 749 -14.31 18.61 -7.05
N LEU A 750 -15.35 18.37 -6.26
CA LEU A 750 -16.10 19.45 -5.61
C LEU A 750 -15.20 20.26 -4.65
N LEU A 751 -14.41 19.57 -3.84
CA LEU A 751 -13.44 20.20 -2.95
C LEU A 751 -12.39 21.00 -3.70
N ALA A 752 -11.95 20.51 -4.88
CA ALA A 752 -11.03 21.23 -5.75
C ALA A 752 -11.64 22.54 -6.27
N ILE A 753 -12.89 22.51 -6.73
CA ILE A 753 -13.62 23.73 -7.17
C ILE A 753 -13.74 24.73 -6.01
N VAL A 754 -14.16 24.26 -4.83
CA VAL A 754 -14.30 25.10 -3.62
C VAL A 754 -12.95 25.70 -3.21
N ALA A 755 -11.83 25.01 -3.40
CA ALA A 755 -10.49 25.51 -3.09
C ALA A 755 -9.96 26.52 -4.12
N VAL A 756 -10.43 26.46 -5.37
CA VAL A 756 -10.02 27.37 -6.46
C VAL A 756 -10.80 28.69 -6.41
N LEU A 757 -12.07 28.68 -6.01
CA LEU A 757 -12.92 29.88 -5.95
C LEU A 757 -12.32 31.04 -5.11
N PRO A 758 -11.82 30.82 -3.87
CA PRO A 758 -11.17 31.89 -3.12
C PRO A 758 -9.94 32.47 -3.82
N GLN A 759 -9.19 31.63 -4.54
CA GLN A 759 -8.01 32.07 -5.28
C GLN A 759 -8.39 32.98 -6.46
N LEU A 760 -9.50 32.71 -7.13
CA LEU A 760 -10.01 33.58 -8.18
C LEU A 760 -10.49 34.93 -7.63
N ILE A 761 -11.26 34.91 -6.53
CA ILE A 761 -11.93 36.11 -6.00
C ILE A 761 -10.95 36.95 -5.16
N LEU A 762 -10.20 36.34 -4.25
CA LEU A 762 -9.42 37.05 -3.24
C LEU A 762 -7.97 37.31 -3.63
N SER A 763 -7.50 36.81 -4.78
CA SER A 763 -6.11 37.02 -5.23
C SER A 763 -5.75 38.49 -5.51
N GLY A 764 -6.75 39.36 -5.66
CA GLY A 764 -6.58 40.76 -6.05
C GLY A 764 -6.65 41.00 -7.56
N GLY A 765 -6.80 39.93 -8.36
CA GLY A 765 -6.92 40.04 -9.83
C GLY A 765 -8.22 40.71 -10.32
N LEU A 766 -9.21 40.93 -9.44
CA LEU A 766 -10.44 41.66 -9.73
C LEU A 766 -10.27 43.20 -9.61
N GLY A 767 -9.12 43.64 -9.12
CA GLY A 767 -8.79 45.09 -9.02
C GLY A 767 -8.28 45.46 -7.61
N PRO A 768 -7.48 46.56 -7.54
CA PRO A 768 -6.86 47.00 -6.31
C PRO A 768 -7.89 47.47 -5.28
N ASP A 769 -8.98 48.14 -5.68
CA ASP A 769 -10.02 48.63 -4.80
C ASP A 769 -10.77 47.51 -4.13
N PHE A 770 -11.03 46.42 -4.84
CA PHE A 770 -11.66 45.23 -4.26
C PHE A 770 -10.79 44.64 -3.16
N TYR A 771 -9.51 44.47 -3.40
CA TYR A 771 -8.59 43.92 -2.40
C TYR A 771 -8.39 44.89 -1.22
N ALA A 772 -8.22 46.20 -1.49
CA ALA A 772 -8.08 47.21 -0.45
C ALA A 772 -9.31 47.32 0.45
N GLY A 773 -10.51 47.07 -0.10
CA GLY A 773 -11.78 47.06 0.64
C GLY A 773 -12.00 45.82 1.50
N LEU A 774 -11.19 44.79 1.42
CA LEU A 774 -11.34 43.59 2.22
C LEU A 774 -11.09 43.87 3.72
N ARG A 775 -11.85 43.21 4.58
CA ARG A 775 -11.63 43.27 6.05
C ARG A 775 -10.24 42.69 6.37
N PRO A 776 -9.52 43.16 7.41
CA PRO A 776 -8.14 42.73 7.71
C PRO A 776 -7.97 41.24 7.82
N ALA A 777 -8.91 40.49 8.44
CA ALA A 777 -8.85 39.06 8.56
C ALA A 777 -8.98 38.33 7.20
N VAL A 778 -9.83 38.86 6.28
CA VAL A 778 -10.01 38.31 4.94
C VAL A 778 -8.78 38.61 4.08
N ARG A 779 -8.18 39.80 4.24
CA ARG A 779 -6.94 40.20 3.57
C ARG A 779 -5.78 39.29 3.98
N LEU A 780 -5.63 38.99 5.28
CA LEU A 780 -4.62 38.05 5.77
C LEU A 780 -4.82 36.65 5.14
N ALA A 781 -6.08 36.20 5.02
CA ALA A 781 -6.38 34.93 4.35
C ALA A 781 -6.05 34.99 2.85
N ALA A 782 -6.32 36.12 2.18
CA ALA A 782 -6.00 36.35 0.79
C ALA A 782 -4.47 36.33 0.54
N ASP A 783 -3.69 36.91 1.44
CA ASP A 783 -2.22 36.92 1.37
C ASP A 783 -1.57 35.53 1.52
N LEU A 784 -2.33 34.55 2.03
CA LEU A 784 -1.89 33.16 2.10
C LEU A 784 -2.24 32.37 0.84
N LEU A 785 -2.94 32.94 -0.14
CA LEU A 785 -3.34 32.22 -1.35
C LEU A 785 -2.19 32.13 -2.38
N PRO A 786 -1.91 30.95 -2.94
CA PRO A 786 -0.92 30.79 -4.02
C PRO A 786 -1.10 31.72 -5.21
N ALA A 787 -2.36 31.99 -5.60
CA ALA A 787 -2.66 32.88 -6.71
C ALA A 787 -2.24 34.33 -6.43
N ARG A 788 -2.29 34.81 -5.19
CA ARG A 788 -1.80 36.15 -4.81
C ARG A 788 -0.32 36.29 -5.07
N HIS A 789 0.50 35.36 -4.53
CA HIS A 789 1.93 35.34 -4.76
C HIS A 789 2.28 35.16 -6.25
N GLY A 790 1.50 34.33 -6.96
CA GLY A 790 1.65 34.17 -8.40
C GLY A 790 1.48 35.48 -9.16
N LEU A 791 0.46 36.27 -8.85
CA LEU A 791 0.21 37.58 -9.44
C LEU A 791 1.35 38.56 -9.16
N GLU A 792 1.81 38.64 -7.90
CA GLU A 792 2.95 39.50 -7.52
C GLU A 792 4.23 39.11 -8.27
N MET A 793 4.49 37.79 -8.43
CA MET A 793 5.64 37.30 -9.17
C MET A 793 5.54 37.56 -10.69
N VAL A 794 4.34 37.39 -11.27
CA VAL A 794 4.12 37.69 -12.70
C VAL A 794 4.23 39.20 -12.95
N CYS A 795 3.67 40.03 -12.06
CA CYS A 795 3.84 41.48 -12.14
C CYS A 795 5.33 41.88 -12.05
N THR A 796 6.08 41.26 -11.15
CA THR A 796 7.53 41.46 -11.04
C THR A 796 8.25 41.08 -12.34
N ALA A 797 7.89 39.93 -12.94
CA ALA A 797 8.47 39.46 -14.19
C ALA A 797 8.26 40.45 -15.36
N LEU A 798 7.12 41.16 -15.36
CA LEU A 798 6.79 42.16 -16.36
C LEU A 798 7.41 43.52 -16.06
N PHE A 799 7.50 43.93 -14.80
CA PHE A 799 7.85 45.29 -14.39
C PHE A 799 9.21 45.42 -13.67
N ALA A 800 9.95 44.31 -13.44
CA ALA A 800 11.21 44.30 -12.69
C ALA A 800 12.30 45.25 -13.19
N GLY A 801 12.21 45.69 -14.44
CA GLY A 801 13.18 46.62 -14.96
C GLY A 801 12.87 48.08 -14.64
N LEU A 802 11.73 48.40 -13.97
CA LEU A 802 11.35 49.75 -13.56
C LEU A 802 12.09 50.20 -12.25
N GLU A 803 12.96 49.38 -11.70
CA GLU A 803 13.67 49.62 -10.42
C GLU A 803 14.99 50.45 -10.62
N GLY A 804 15.19 51.13 -11.77
CA GLY A 804 16.38 51.94 -11.98
C GLY A 804 16.41 53.23 -11.16
N GLU A 805 17.64 53.67 -10.78
CA GLU A 805 17.84 54.84 -9.87
C GLU A 805 17.21 56.17 -10.31
N GLY A 806 16.92 56.37 -11.62
CA GLY A 806 16.29 57.57 -12.13
C GLY A 806 14.77 57.61 -12.02
N VAL A 807 14.09 56.52 -11.56
CA VAL A 807 12.63 56.34 -11.69
C VAL A 807 12.02 55.77 -10.38
N ARG A 808 12.56 56.11 -9.23
CA ARG A 808 12.11 55.55 -7.89
C ARG A 808 10.63 55.75 -7.55
N TRP A 809 9.96 56.68 -8.16
CA TRP A 809 8.54 56.95 -7.91
C TRP A 809 7.59 56.07 -8.77
N ILE A 810 8.04 55.51 -9.90
CA ILE A 810 7.20 54.67 -10.76
C ILE A 810 6.75 53.38 -10.05
N PRO A 811 7.59 52.65 -9.29
CA PRO A 811 7.14 51.54 -8.49
C PRO A 811 5.96 51.85 -7.56
N GLY A 812 5.99 53.00 -6.89
CA GLY A 812 4.90 53.46 -6.01
C GLY A 812 3.61 53.76 -6.79
N LEU A 813 3.70 54.34 -7.98
CA LEU A 813 2.55 54.60 -8.84
C LEU A 813 1.94 53.30 -9.36
N VAL A 814 2.76 52.41 -9.88
CA VAL A 814 2.30 51.11 -10.40
C VAL A 814 1.66 50.27 -9.29
N ARG A 815 2.26 50.30 -8.08
CA ARG A 815 1.68 49.65 -6.89
C ARG A 815 0.30 50.23 -6.55
N GLY A 816 0.12 51.53 -6.63
CA GLY A 816 -1.18 52.20 -6.40
C GLY A 816 -2.24 51.81 -7.42
N VAL A 817 -1.87 51.62 -8.69
CA VAL A 817 -2.77 51.30 -9.81
C VAL A 817 -3.06 49.78 -9.88
N ILE A 818 -2.04 48.95 -9.72
CA ILE A 818 -2.19 47.50 -9.86
C ILE A 818 -2.58 46.82 -8.52
N GLY A 819 -2.27 47.47 -7.39
CA GLY A 819 -2.57 46.95 -6.05
C GLY A 819 -1.66 45.81 -5.59
N PHE A 820 -0.53 45.59 -6.30
CA PHE A 820 0.46 44.57 -5.96
C PHE A 820 1.84 45.18 -5.73
N ASP A 821 2.54 44.58 -4.77
CA ASP A 821 3.96 44.80 -4.66
C ASP A 821 4.71 44.06 -5.77
N PHE A 822 5.79 44.62 -6.25
CA PHE A 822 6.68 43.99 -7.25
C PHE A 822 8.15 44.39 -6.99
N GLY A 823 9.07 43.64 -7.58
CA GLY A 823 10.49 43.77 -7.37
C GLY A 823 11.17 42.44 -7.10
N ARG A 824 12.50 42.40 -7.23
CA ARG A 824 13.25 41.14 -7.06
C ARG A 824 13.02 40.50 -5.69
N ALA A 825 12.97 41.30 -4.62
CA ALA A 825 12.71 40.81 -3.27
C ALA A 825 11.34 40.16 -3.15
N VAL A 826 10.29 40.75 -3.76
CA VAL A 826 8.92 40.22 -3.79
C VAL A 826 8.86 38.91 -4.58
N TYR A 827 9.57 38.83 -5.72
CA TYR A 827 9.64 37.61 -6.52
C TYR A 827 10.22 36.44 -5.72
N TYR A 828 11.38 36.63 -5.08
CA TYR A 828 12.02 35.56 -4.30
C TYR A 828 11.25 35.21 -3.04
N SER A 829 10.66 36.20 -2.34
CA SER A 829 9.79 35.93 -1.18
C SER A 829 8.55 35.14 -1.57
N GLY A 830 7.92 35.49 -2.70
CA GLY A 830 6.77 34.76 -3.25
C GLY A 830 7.14 33.30 -3.60
N ALA A 831 8.27 33.10 -4.28
CA ALA A 831 8.76 31.76 -4.61
C ALA A 831 9.06 30.93 -3.36
N CYS A 832 9.71 31.49 -2.33
CA CYS A 832 9.94 30.84 -1.05
C CYS A 832 8.63 30.49 -0.34
N THR A 833 7.66 31.42 -0.34
CA THR A 833 6.34 31.18 0.27
C THR A 833 5.59 30.05 -0.41
N LEU A 834 5.57 30.00 -1.75
CA LEU A 834 4.95 28.92 -2.52
C LEU A 834 5.63 27.57 -2.23
N PHE A 835 6.95 27.54 -2.10
CA PHE A 835 7.69 26.35 -1.74
C PHE A 835 7.33 25.85 -0.33
N VAL A 836 7.32 26.73 0.66
CA VAL A 836 6.95 26.41 2.06
C VAL A 836 5.49 25.92 2.12
N GLN A 837 4.58 26.60 1.44
CA GLN A 837 3.17 26.19 1.36
C GLN A 837 3.04 24.80 0.72
N SER A 838 3.76 24.52 -0.37
CA SER A 838 3.75 23.20 -1.01
C SER A 838 4.17 22.10 -0.03
N LEU A 839 5.23 22.35 0.75
CA LEU A 839 5.71 21.40 1.76
C LEU A 839 4.67 21.19 2.87
N LEU A 840 4.05 22.25 3.37
CA LEU A 840 3.00 22.17 4.40
C LEU A 840 1.79 21.37 3.90
N TRP A 841 1.32 21.59 2.67
CA TRP A 841 0.23 20.84 2.08
C TRP A 841 0.58 19.36 1.89
N LEU A 842 1.80 19.02 1.48
CA LEU A 842 2.27 17.63 1.39
C LEU A 842 2.36 16.96 2.75
N LEU A 843 2.79 17.66 3.79
CA LEU A 843 2.79 17.17 5.18
C LEU A 843 1.37 16.91 5.68
N LEU A 844 0.44 17.82 5.38
CA LEU A 844 -0.98 17.64 5.71
C LEU A 844 -1.58 16.45 4.94
N CYS A 845 -1.26 16.30 3.66
CA CYS A 845 -1.63 15.14 2.85
C CYS A 845 -1.14 13.83 3.50
N ALA A 846 0.11 13.79 3.91
CA ALA A 846 0.70 12.64 4.60
C ALA A 846 0.01 12.35 5.95
N TRP A 847 -0.39 13.39 6.67
CA TRP A 847 -1.16 13.25 7.91
C TRP A 847 -2.55 12.63 7.65
N PHE A 848 -3.26 13.06 6.61
CA PHE A 848 -4.54 12.45 6.20
C PHE A 848 -4.37 10.97 5.85
N LEU A 849 -3.34 10.62 5.09
CA LEU A 849 -3.04 9.22 4.75
C LEU A 849 -2.74 8.39 6.00
N LYS A 850 -1.94 8.93 6.94
CA LYS A 850 -1.63 8.25 8.20
C LYS A 850 -2.86 8.08 9.11
N ARG A 851 -3.75 9.07 9.12
CA ARG A 851 -5.01 8.98 9.88
C ARG A 851 -5.93 7.87 9.35
N GLN A 852 -5.84 7.55 8.07
CA GLN A 852 -6.59 6.46 7.45
C GLN A 852 -6.04 5.08 7.83
N ASP A 853 -4.74 4.96 8.11
CA ASP A 853 -4.14 3.72 8.64
C ASP A 853 -4.68 3.38 10.04
N ALA A 854 -5.19 4.38 10.76
CA ALA A 854 -5.66 4.24 12.13
C ALA A 854 -7.18 3.96 12.25
N ARG A 855 -7.93 4.10 11.14
CA ARG A 855 -9.37 3.77 11.05
C ARG A 855 -9.58 2.39 10.43
#